data_0828af2b365b61e8e14170b3e7d31ba7
#
_entry.id   0828af2b365b61e8e14170b3e7d31ba7
#
_cell.length_a   1.000
_cell.length_b   1.000
_cell.length_c   1.000
_cell.angle_alpha   90.00
_cell.angle_beta   90.00
_cell.angle_gamma   90.00
#
_symmetry.space_group_name_H-M   'P 1'
#
loop_
_entity.id
_entity.type
_entity.pdbx_description
1 polymer ?
#
loop_
_entity_poly.entity_id
_entity_poly.type
_entity_poly.pdbx_seq_one_letter_code
_entity_poly.pdbx_strand_id
1 'polypeptide(L)'
;MSIPRHTATWLIGLVLGTLSLQYVAAQTPFTLRILSPTGKALDSIALRIAFADTLVVSGYTDREGLFTTTAPRGCTQAHLWAWGKGFATLETNVPTEETNDQSHTLRLPLRTLPGVEVLYDQSGRRGSPTSDTYRVSLASLPKGAKADQALRRLPGLILADEGIYLIGETSPALLYVNEVPANIGFIRTLSASDLDQVEIRYRDTQSEGEAGAVYITLRRETTTTLRGDLLAQAGVLRPEYRLHPSLSLYTQRFDLRLFSAVSYSHLYPETHLYQGSRQVLHQSNKDRSLGLSLGGMVNIYLTPELQGTGSLILRGRQLRTQSRVIQPMSVQEGSLSEDEGSLDLNLLLAYRPTPAQRLLVKTRGRMLGNTFSDLSDRKYSLGDLSIATDLVYEHRGVELISRLHDLTFTLSQQGTSIRLHSLKGRQWSTQLRLLAEDQLQLSADLSATLTLGVQWGRYGLGADKQYVTPLPALALRYTRWGYTGRLSYTRYVEHPSAELLSPSPYYLNELELVLGQPTLRPQSTDLVQLSLAKTFGQHALSLSASYRHHAQLIAAHLMEPTINQLTFANVGSGHLSDLTLGYRSRFLDDRLGVKLYTGIVYSAYLLEHTFRPQTRGRSSIGWEVQGGGEFSYSLPEGWLFDLSASYHSPRYLFSRRRTTSPLIQMGVQKQFLDGRLEVSLRAKAPFGLGEQVQEYYRQRLHQQTKEVHYSLWNVSLGISYHLNQGNEKPKPQLPTLYPDHSLTRRDMRLR
;
A
#
# COMPACT_ATOMS: atom_id res chain seq x y z
N MET A 1 14.78 16.29 -38.74
CA MET A 1 13.90 15.32 -39.41
C MET A 1 12.48 15.63 -39.03
N SER A 2 11.72 16.24 -39.97
CA SER A 2 10.36 16.73 -39.76
C SER A 2 9.35 15.58 -39.91
N ILE A 3 8.57 15.34 -38.89
CA ILE A 3 7.46 14.38 -38.90
C ILE A 3 6.26 15.08 -39.58
N PRO A 4 5.63 14.50 -40.59
CA PRO A 4 4.52 15.16 -41.27
C PRO A 4 3.26 15.20 -40.41
N ARG A 5 2.61 16.35 -40.40
CA ARG A 5 1.41 16.74 -39.62
C ARG A 5 0.11 15.99 -39.93
N HIS A 6 0.13 14.94 -40.74
CA HIS A 6 -1.09 14.28 -41.24
C HIS A 6 -1.53 13.00 -40.54
N THR A 7 -0.74 12.47 -39.61
CA THR A 7 -1.10 11.21 -38.90
C THR A 7 -1.93 11.41 -37.63
N ALA A 8 -1.96 12.62 -37.06
CA ALA A 8 -2.75 12.90 -35.85
C ALA A 8 -4.25 13.07 -36.09
N THR A 9 -4.65 13.42 -37.29
CA THR A 9 -6.06 13.70 -37.63
C THR A 9 -6.87 12.42 -37.88
N TRP A 10 -6.23 11.30 -38.24
CA TRP A 10 -6.92 10.03 -38.51
C TRP A 10 -7.25 9.25 -37.22
N LEU A 11 -6.46 9.39 -36.16
CA LEU A 11 -6.72 8.72 -34.89
C LEU A 11 -7.88 9.37 -34.11
N ILE A 12 -8.05 10.68 -34.25
CA ILE A 12 -9.17 11.40 -33.63
C ILE A 12 -10.47 11.14 -34.39
N GLY A 13 -10.40 10.94 -35.71
CA GLY A 13 -11.55 10.60 -36.56
C GLY A 13 -12.09 9.18 -36.31
N LEU A 14 -11.23 8.24 -35.92
CA LEU A 14 -11.64 6.85 -35.66
C LEU A 14 -12.29 6.68 -34.29
N VAL A 15 -11.96 7.53 -33.32
CA VAL A 15 -12.57 7.52 -31.99
C VAL A 15 -13.92 8.25 -31.98
N LEU A 16 -14.12 9.22 -32.85
CA LEU A 16 -15.39 9.96 -32.95
C LEU A 16 -16.39 9.32 -33.90
N GLY A 17 -15.96 8.41 -34.78
CA GLY A 17 -16.85 7.76 -35.79
C GLY A 17 -17.63 6.56 -35.28
N THR A 18 -17.37 6.04 -34.09
CA THR A 18 -18.07 4.88 -33.52
C THR A 18 -19.21 5.24 -32.57
N LEU A 19 -19.56 6.53 -32.46
CA LEU A 19 -20.56 7.03 -31.50
C LEU A 19 -21.95 7.31 -32.05
N SER A 20 -22.28 6.89 -33.29
CA SER A 20 -23.62 7.17 -33.85
C SER A 20 -24.18 6.04 -34.68
N LEU A 21 -24.60 4.98 -34.05
CA LEU A 21 -25.69 4.12 -34.51
C LEU A 21 -26.58 3.79 -33.31
N GLN A 22 -27.31 4.79 -32.84
CA GLN A 22 -28.49 4.53 -31.99
C GLN A 22 -29.63 4.01 -32.86
N TYR A 23 -29.95 2.76 -32.69
CA TYR A 23 -31.23 2.21 -33.10
C TYR A 23 -32.33 2.98 -32.33
N VAL A 24 -33.10 3.82 -33.03
CA VAL A 24 -34.32 4.44 -32.52
C VAL A 24 -35.38 3.35 -32.47
N ALA A 25 -35.36 2.49 -31.49
CA ALA A 25 -36.52 1.69 -31.11
C ALA A 25 -37.54 2.61 -30.45
N ALA A 26 -38.81 2.55 -30.83
CA ALA A 26 -39.88 3.29 -30.17
C ALA A 26 -39.91 2.95 -28.69
N GLN A 27 -39.72 3.96 -27.84
CA GLN A 27 -39.55 3.82 -26.38
C GLN A 27 -40.80 4.39 -25.66
N THR A 28 -41.23 3.77 -24.57
CA THR A 28 -42.27 4.31 -23.72
C THR A 28 -41.66 4.87 -22.43
N PRO A 29 -42.11 6.04 -21.94
CA PRO A 29 -41.61 6.60 -20.70
C PRO A 29 -41.95 5.66 -19.52
N PHE A 30 -40.97 5.39 -18.66
CA PHE A 30 -41.08 4.56 -17.48
C PHE A 30 -40.58 5.31 -16.25
N THR A 31 -41.48 5.62 -15.33
CA THR A 31 -41.17 6.45 -14.13
C THR A 31 -41.38 5.64 -12.86
N LEU A 32 -40.35 5.66 -12.00
CA LEU A 32 -40.33 5.05 -10.69
C LEU A 32 -40.28 6.12 -9.61
N ARG A 33 -41.02 5.94 -8.54
CA ARG A 33 -40.98 6.76 -7.34
C ARG A 33 -40.55 5.91 -6.14
N ILE A 34 -39.48 6.26 -5.49
CA ILE A 34 -38.93 5.54 -4.35
C ILE A 34 -39.19 6.31 -3.06
N LEU A 35 -39.87 5.65 -2.14
CA LEU A 35 -40.26 6.20 -0.84
C LEU A 35 -39.59 5.42 0.31
N SER A 36 -39.40 6.07 1.44
CA SER A 36 -39.12 5.40 2.72
C SER A 36 -40.34 4.59 3.21
N PRO A 37 -40.21 3.72 4.20
CA PRO A 37 -41.35 3.02 4.81
C PRO A 37 -42.40 3.97 5.40
N THR A 38 -41.97 5.18 5.81
CA THR A 38 -42.84 6.24 6.34
C THR A 38 -43.46 7.12 5.25
N GLY A 39 -43.22 6.80 3.96
CA GLY A 39 -43.79 7.53 2.82
C GLY A 39 -43.04 8.78 2.39
N LYS A 40 -41.86 9.09 2.96
CA LYS A 40 -41.03 10.23 2.54
C LYS A 40 -40.27 9.88 1.28
N ALA A 41 -40.22 10.79 0.32
CA ALA A 41 -39.41 10.67 -0.91
C ALA A 41 -37.93 10.47 -0.57
N LEU A 42 -37.28 9.59 -1.28
CA LEU A 42 -35.86 9.25 -1.09
C LEU A 42 -35.02 9.72 -2.27
N ASP A 43 -34.18 10.70 -2.02
CA ASP A 43 -33.19 11.22 -2.94
C ASP A 43 -31.94 10.34 -3.02
N SER A 44 -31.31 10.30 -4.20
CA SER A 44 -30.02 9.61 -4.42
C SER A 44 -30.04 8.10 -4.10
N ILE A 45 -31.19 7.47 -4.27
CA ILE A 45 -31.30 6.02 -4.25
C ILE A 45 -30.81 5.47 -5.58
N ALA A 46 -29.84 4.57 -5.53
CA ALA A 46 -29.32 3.92 -6.70
C ALA A 46 -30.33 2.88 -7.22
N LEU A 47 -30.60 2.93 -8.51
CA LEU A 47 -31.51 2.05 -9.20
C LEU A 47 -30.79 1.33 -10.34
N ARG A 48 -31.16 0.09 -10.56
CA ARG A 48 -30.84 -0.68 -11.73
C ARG A 48 -32.10 -1.38 -12.22
N ILE A 49 -32.35 -1.23 -13.51
CA ILE A 49 -33.54 -1.76 -14.16
C ILE A 49 -33.09 -2.60 -15.34
N ALA A 50 -33.47 -3.86 -15.38
CA ALA A 50 -33.25 -4.73 -16.52
C ALA A 50 -34.60 -4.98 -17.23
N PHE A 51 -34.69 -4.57 -18.49
CA PHE A 51 -35.81 -4.80 -19.37
C PHE A 51 -35.55 -6.06 -20.20
N ALA A 52 -36.34 -7.10 -20.04
CA ALA A 52 -36.29 -8.34 -20.83
C ALA A 52 -34.86 -8.91 -21.02
N ASP A 53 -34.07 -8.94 -19.95
CA ASP A 53 -32.68 -9.46 -19.90
C ASP A 53 -31.68 -8.85 -20.91
N THR A 54 -32.08 -7.89 -21.72
CA THR A 54 -31.23 -7.34 -22.80
C THR A 54 -30.83 -5.88 -22.60
N LEU A 55 -31.73 -5.05 -22.03
CA LEU A 55 -31.45 -3.64 -21.78
C LEU A 55 -31.36 -3.37 -20.28
N VAL A 56 -30.21 -2.89 -19.81
CA VAL A 56 -30.01 -2.52 -18.41
C VAL A 56 -29.79 -1.03 -18.31
N VAL A 57 -30.65 -0.34 -17.55
CA VAL A 57 -30.54 1.08 -17.24
C VAL A 57 -30.19 1.25 -15.78
N SER A 58 -29.27 2.15 -15.47
CA SER A 58 -28.89 2.46 -14.08
C SER A 58 -28.93 3.97 -13.84
N GLY A 59 -29.32 4.40 -12.65
CA GLY A 59 -29.39 5.80 -12.28
C GLY A 59 -29.71 6.01 -10.81
N TYR A 60 -30.05 7.26 -10.48
CA TYR A 60 -30.39 7.66 -9.11
C TYR A 60 -31.72 8.42 -9.09
N THR A 61 -32.46 8.29 -7.99
CA THR A 61 -33.64 9.14 -7.77
C THR A 61 -33.24 10.58 -7.51
N ASP A 62 -34.07 11.51 -7.94
CA ASP A 62 -34.00 12.95 -7.63
C ASP A 62 -34.54 13.26 -6.21
N ARG A 63 -34.65 14.56 -5.90
CA ARG A 63 -35.13 15.04 -4.58
C ARG A 63 -36.57 14.68 -4.28
N GLU A 64 -37.39 14.48 -5.29
CA GLU A 64 -38.77 14.03 -5.23
C GLU A 64 -38.91 12.49 -5.18
N GLY A 65 -37.76 11.80 -5.19
CA GLY A 65 -37.68 10.35 -5.18
C GLY A 65 -38.02 9.72 -6.55
N LEU A 66 -37.97 10.50 -7.63
CA LEU A 66 -38.32 10.05 -8.97
C LEU A 66 -37.09 9.62 -9.76
N PHE A 67 -37.27 8.61 -10.58
CA PHE A 67 -36.33 8.20 -11.61
C PHE A 67 -37.11 7.89 -12.89
N THR A 68 -36.77 8.56 -13.97
CA THR A 68 -37.43 8.40 -15.27
C THR A 68 -36.46 7.84 -16.30
N THR A 69 -36.89 6.84 -17.02
CA THR A 69 -36.17 6.22 -18.13
C THR A 69 -37.17 5.81 -19.21
N THR A 70 -36.70 5.15 -20.25
CA THR A 70 -37.54 4.64 -21.34
C THR A 70 -37.47 3.12 -21.39
N ALA A 71 -38.62 2.49 -21.52
CA ALA A 71 -38.73 1.04 -21.69
C ALA A 71 -38.86 0.66 -23.16
N PRO A 72 -38.26 -0.46 -23.61
CA PRO A 72 -38.46 -0.98 -24.95
C PRO A 72 -39.91 -1.42 -25.16
N ARG A 73 -40.48 -1.16 -26.39
CA ARG A 73 -41.80 -1.63 -26.74
C ARG A 73 -41.93 -3.16 -26.65
N GLY A 74 -43.00 -3.65 -26.06
CA GLY A 74 -43.24 -5.08 -25.92
C GLY A 74 -42.62 -5.73 -24.69
N CYS A 75 -41.91 -4.96 -23.87
CA CYS A 75 -41.46 -5.41 -22.56
C CYS A 75 -42.64 -5.33 -21.57
N THR A 76 -43.08 -6.43 -20.98
CA THR A 76 -44.19 -6.47 -20.03
C THR A 76 -43.77 -6.37 -18.58
N GLN A 77 -42.50 -6.67 -18.29
CA GLN A 77 -41.92 -6.60 -16.95
C GLN A 77 -40.49 -6.12 -16.97
N ALA A 78 -40.12 -5.30 -15.99
CA ALA A 78 -38.75 -4.89 -15.72
C ALA A 78 -38.33 -5.45 -14.36
N HIS A 79 -37.11 -5.99 -14.29
CA HIS A 79 -36.49 -6.40 -13.04
C HIS A 79 -35.75 -5.24 -12.43
N LEU A 80 -36.10 -4.83 -11.24
CA LEU A 80 -35.61 -3.67 -10.53
C LEU A 80 -34.80 -4.06 -9.30
N TRP A 81 -33.65 -3.46 -9.16
CA TRP A 81 -32.87 -3.38 -7.92
C TRP A 81 -32.80 -1.93 -7.46
N ALA A 82 -33.17 -1.68 -6.20
CA ALA A 82 -33.07 -0.38 -5.58
C ALA A 82 -32.34 -0.50 -4.24
N TRP A 83 -31.38 0.39 -3.99
CA TRP A 83 -30.63 0.41 -2.75
C TRP A 83 -30.16 1.81 -2.37
N GLY A 84 -30.02 2.05 -1.07
CA GLY A 84 -29.58 3.32 -0.53
C GLY A 84 -29.03 3.18 0.89
N LYS A 85 -28.37 4.21 1.36
CA LYS A 85 -27.77 4.21 2.69
C LYS A 85 -28.85 4.12 3.77
N GLY A 86 -28.75 3.12 4.63
CA GLY A 86 -29.72 2.88 5.73
C GLY A 86 -30.94 2.06 5.33
N PHE A 87 -31.05 1.67 4.07
CA PHE A 87 -32.14 0.84 3.56
C PHE A 87 -31.64 -0.55 3.17
N ALA A 88 -32.50 -1.56 3.30
CA ALA A 88 -32.26 -2.86 2.71
C ALA A 88 -32.42 -2.78 1.18
N THR A 89 -31.67 -3.58 0.45
CA THR A 89 -31.84 -3.66 -1.00
C THR A 89 -33.25 -4.23 -1.32
N LEU A 90 -33.97 -3.52 -2.16
CA LEU A 90 -35.23 -3.99 -2.72
C LEU A 90 -34.97 -4.60 -4.09
N GLU A 91 -35.36 -5.82 -4.29
CA GLU A 91 -35.36 -6.52 -5.57
C GLU A 91 -36.79 -6.95 -5.89
N THR A 92 -37.31 -6.51 -7.03
CA THR A 92 -38.68 -6.76 -7.42
C THR A 92 -38.88 -6.65 -8.91
N ASN A 93 -39.93 -7.30 -9.41
CA ASN A 93 -40.37 -7.11 -10.79
C ASN A 93 -41.47 -6.02 -10.83
N VAL A 94 -41.31 -5.10 -11.77
CA VAL A 94 -42.26 -4.00 -11.97
C VAL A 94 -42.86 -4.15 -13.38
N PRO A 95 -44.19 -4.12 -13.52
CA PRO A 95 -44.84 -4.17 -14.83
C PRO A 95 -44.50 -2.90 -15.62
N THR A 96 -44.28 -3.04 -16.91
CA THR A 96 -43.96 -1.94 -17.83
C THR A 96 -45.12 -1.51 -18.71
N GLU A 97 -46.28 -2.16 -18.54
CA GLU A 97 -47.51 -1.79 -19.29
C GLU A 97 -48.08 -0.46 -18.80
N GLU A 98 -48.46 0.38 -19.77
CA GLU A 98 -49.06 1.69 -19.53
C GLU A 98 -50.43 1.55 -18.84
N THR A 99 -50.48 1.86 -17.56
CA THR A 99 -51.69 2.31 -16.91
C THR A 99 -51.57 3.79 -16.65
N ASN A 100 -52.28 4.58 -17.47
CA ASN A 100 -52.56 6.00 -17.30
C ASN A 100 -51.80 6.72 -16.20
N ASP A 101 -50.74 7.47 -16.57
CA ASP A 101 -50.16 8.60 -15.82
C ASP A 101 -49.67 8.34 -14.38
N GLN A 102 -49.44 7.11 -13.99
CA GLN A 102 -48.97 6.82 -12.63
C GLN A 102 -47.55 6.26 -12.58
N SER A 103 -46.66 7.01 -11.92
CA SER A 103 -45.35 6.53 -11.54
C SER A 103 -45.48 5.29 -10.61
N HIS A 104 -44.73 4.21 -10.90
CA HIS A 104 -44.68 3.05 -10.00
C HIS A 104 -44.02 3.45 -8.67
N THR A 105 -44.80 3.42 -7.60
CA THR A 105 -44.33 3.80 -6.26
C THR A 105 -43.88 2.57 -5.50
N LEU A 106 -42.59 2.58 -5.10
CA LEU A 106 -41.97 1.52 -4.33
C LEU A 106 -41.47 2.05 -2.99
N ARG A 107 -41.61 1.25 -1.92
CA ARG A 107 -41.09 1.60 -0.60
C ARG A 107 -39.85 0.78 -0.28
N LEU A 108 -38.77 1.45 -0.03
CA LEU A 108 -37.50 0.83 0.37
C LEU A 108 -37.59 0.44 1.86
N PRO A 109 -37.44 -0.83 2.24
CA PRO A 109 -37.48 -1.23 3.64
C PRO A 109 -36.25 -0.67 4.39
N LEU A 110 -36.47 -0.23 5.64
CA LEU A 110 -35.35 0.10 6.52
C LEU A 110 -34.53 -1.16 6.77
N ARG A 111 -33.23 -1.00 6.74
CA ARG A 111 -32.32 -2.04 7.18
C ARG A 111 -32.48 -2.18 8.70
N THR A 112 -33.26 -3.11 9.17
CA THR A 112 -33.28 -3.55 10.58
C THR A 112 -31.89 -4.11 10.85
N LEU A 113 -31.10 -3.40 11.67
CA LEU A 113 -29.90 -3.97 12.23
C LEU A 113 -30.36 -5.02 13.26
N PRO A 114 -30.14 -6.32 13.03
CA PRO A 114 -30.20 -7.27 14.12
C PRO A 114 -29.20 -6.80 15.16
N GLY A 115 -29.48 -6.96 16.44
CA GLY A 115 -28.62 -6.57 17.52
C GLY A 115 -27.21 -6.97 17.19
N VAL A 116 -26.26 -6.02 17.35
CA VAL A 116 -24.90 -6.00 16.83
C VAL A 116 -24.20 -7.35 17.02
N GLU A 117 -24.45 -8.29 16.15
CA GLU A 117 -23.47 -9.30 15.83
C GLU A 117 -22.44 -8.59 14.96
N VAL A 118 -21.28 -8.33 15.52
CA VAL A 118 -20.07 -8.01 14.75
C VAL A 118 -19.61 -9.32 14.11
N LEU A 119 -20.47 -9.88 13.31
CA LEU A 119 -20.05 -10.74 12.25
C LEU A 119 -19.11 -9.89 11.41
N TYR A 120 -17.93 -10.38 11.24
CA TYR A 120 -17.02 -9.93 10.19
C TYR A 120 -17.79 -10.15 8.91
N ASP A 121 -18.62 -9.16 8.67
CA ASP A 121 -19.61 -9.23 7.61
C ASP A 121 -18.85 -9.22 6.30
N GLN A 122 -18.98 -10.29 5.55
CA GLN A 122 -18.52 -10.33 4.17
C GLN A 122 -19.12 -9.18 3.34
N SER A 123 -20.21 -8.55 3.79
CA SER A 123 -20.81 -7.35 3.20
C SER A 123 -19.90 -6.11 3.34
N GLY A 124 -18.96 -6.07 4.28
CA GLY A 124 -17.94 -5.03 4.38
C GLY A 124 -16.69 -5.30 3.54
N ARG A 125 -16.48 -6.53 3.05
CA ARG A 125 -15.37 -6.89 2.19
C ARG A 125 -15.79 -6.77 0.73
N ARG A 126 -15.25 -5.81 0.05
CA ARG A 126 -15.45 -5.59 -1.37
C ARG A 126 -14.11 -5.68 -2.05
N GLY A 127 -14.07 -6.19 -3.26
CA GLY A 127 -12.80 -6.34 -3.91
C GLY A 127 -12.93 -6.46 -5.42
N SER A 128 -11.96 -5.90 -6.09
CA SER A 128 -11.66 -6.15 -7.50
C SER A 128 -10.76 -7.38 -7.62
N PRO A 129 -10.48 -7.87 -8.81
CA PRO A 129 -9.44 -8.88 -9.02
C PRO A 129 -8.06 -8.48 -8.45
N THR A 130 -7.77 -7.18 -8.35
CA THR A 130 -6.48 -6.65 -7.90
C THR A 130 -6.50 -6.11 -6.46
N SER A 131 -7.68 -5.91 -5.84
CA SER A 131 -7.76 -5.32 -4.51
C SER A 131 -8.85 -5.92 -3.63
N ASP A 132 -8.69 -5.75 -2.32
CA ASP A 132 -9.71 -5.97 -1.31
C ASP A 132 -9.98 -4.67 -0.56
N THR A 133 -11.25 -4.33 -0.41
CA THR A 133 -11.69 -3.13 0.29
C THR A 133 -12.46 -3.49 1.55
N TYR A 134 -12.12 -2.83 2.65
CA TYR A 134 -12.73 -3.04 3.96
C TYR A 134 -13.28 -1.73 4.49
N ARG A 135 -14.51 -1.72 4.95
CA ARG A 135 -15.03 -0.64 5.81
C ARG A 135 -14.57 -0.84 7.23
N VAL A 136 -14.11 0.24 7.84
CA VAL A 136 -13.69 0.22 9.24
C VAL A 136 -14.92 0.35 10.14
N SER A 137 -15.24 -0.73 10.85
CA SER A 137 -16.30 -0.73 11.86
C SER A 137 -15.72 -0.31 13.21
N LEU A 138 -16.29 0.74 13.80
CA LEU A 138 -15.90 1.21 15.13
C LEU A 138 -16.53 0.39 16.27
N ALA A 139 -17.57 -0.39 15.98
CA ALA A 139 -18.32 -1.13 17.01
C ALA A 139 -17.48 -2.18 17.75
N SER A 140 -16.45 -2.73 17.07
CA SER A 140 -15.54 -3.73 17.63
C SER A 140 -14.28 -3.14 18.27
N LEU A 141 -14.11 -1.82 18.21
CA LEU A 141 -12.93 -1.13 18.71
C LEU A 141 -13.23 -0.45 20.06
N PRO A 142 -12.26 -0.39 20.97
CA PRO A 142 -12.41 0.43 22.17
C PRO A 142 -12.66 1.90 21.80
N LYS A 143 -13.38 2.64 22.65
CA LYS A 143 -13.52 4.08 22.47
C LYS A 143 -12.13 4.73 22.46
N GLY A 144 -11.88 5.64 21.52
CA GLY A 144 -10.57 6.30 21.40
C GLY A 144 -9.47 5.43 20.76
N ALA A 145 -9.81 4.28 20.15
CA ALA A 145 -8.84 3.44 19.44
C ALA A 145 -8.12 4.23 18.34
N LYS A 146 -6.83 3.93 18.16
CA LYS A 146 -5.99 4.48 17.10
C LYS A 146 -6.21 3.77 15.76
N ALA A 147 -5.83 4.44 14.68
CA ALA A 147 -5.92 3.87 13.33
C ALA A 147 -5.11 2.57 13.19
N ASP A 148 -3.92 2.50 13.77
CA ASP A 148 -3.09 1.31 13.75
C ASP A 148 -3.76 0.10 14.44
N GLN A 149 -4.51 0.32 15.52
CA GLN A 149 -5.30 -0.73 16.18
C GLN A 149 -6.43 -1.24 15.27
N ALA A 150 -7.07 -0.34 14.52
CA ALA A 150 -8.08 -0.72 13.53
C ALA A 150 -7.45 -1.53 12.38
N LEU A 151 -6.31 -1.09 11.85
CA LEU A 151 -5.60 -1.77 10.76
C LEU A 151 -5.09 -3.15 11.17
N ARG A 152 -4.61 -3.32 12.41
CA ARG A 152 -4.23 -4.65 12.96
C ARG A 152 -5.36 -5.66 12.88
N ARG A 153 -6.61 -5.21 12.91
CA ARG A 153 -7.78 -6.08 12.82
C ARG A 153 -8.16 -6.47 11.40
N LEU A 154 -7.60 -5.81 10.38
CA LEU A 154 -7.90 -6.16 9.00
C LEU A 154 -7.17 -7.44 8.57
N PRO A 155 -7.81 -8.29 7.77
CA PRO A 155 -7.15 -9.46 7.21
C PRO A 155 -6.09 -9.02 6.20
N GLY A 156 -5.05 -9.83 6.06
CA GLY A 156 -4.00 -9.57 5.07
C GLY A 156 -2.94 -8.56 5.48
N LEU A 157 -3.09 -7.87 6.63
CA LEU A 157 -2.13 -6.87 7.11
C LEU A 157 -1.40 -7.34 8.36
N ILE A 158 -0.10 -7.06 8.41
CA ILE A 158 0.77 -7.20 9.58
C ILE A 158 1.38 -5.81 9.83
N LEU A 159 1.21 -5.28 11.04
CA LEU A 159 1.77 -3.99 11.42
C LEU A 159 3.04 -4.18 12.24
N ALA A 160 4.13 -3.64 11.72
CA ALA A 160 5.41 -3.53 12.43
C ALA A 160 5.75 -2.06 12.72
N ASP A 161 6.84 -1.84 13.47
CA ASP A 161 7.32 -0.49 13.76
C ASP A 161 7.73 0.28 12.52
N GLU A 162 8.22 -0.42 11.51
CA GLU A 162 8.78 0.12 10.28
C GLU A 162 7.73 0.38 9.20
N GLY A 163 6.57 -0.32 9.26
CA GLY A 163 5.55 -0.19 8.23
C GLY A 163 4.42 -1.21 8.35
N ILE A 164 3.60 -1.25 7.33
CA ILE A 164 2.53 -2.23 7.17
C ILE A 164 2.97 -3.23 6.11
N TYR A 165 2.91 -4.51 6.43
CA TYR A 165 3.25 -5.60 5.53
C TYR A 165 1.99 -6.34 5.10
N LEU A 166 1.94 -6.75 3.85
CA LEU A 166 0.95 -7.73 3.40
C LEU A 166 1.42 -9.13 3.80
N ILE A 167 0.47 -9.99 4.17
CA ILE A 167 0.81 -11.38 4.53
C ILE A 167 1.48 -12.07 3.34
N GLY A 168 2.66 -12.63 3.58
CA GLY A 168 3.50 -13.27 2.56
C GLY A 168 4.53 -12.34 1.90
N GLU A 169 4.49 -11.04 2.18
CA GLU A 169 5.47 -10.09 1.65
C GLU A 169 6.56 -9.78 2.67
N THR A 170 7.78 -9.61 2.18
CA THR A 170 8.97 -9.32 3.01
C THR A 170 9.31 -7.83 3.08
N SER A 171 8.73 -7.04 2.18
CA SER A 171 8.88 -5.58 2.14
C SER A 171 7.59 -4.90 2.60
N PRO A 172 7.66 -3.73 3.23
CA PRO A 172 6.48 -2.99 3.62
C PRO A 172 5.68 -2.52 2.40
N ALA A 173 4.36 -2.57 2.50
CA ALA A 173 3.46 -2.04 1.49
C ALA A 173 3.55 -0.51 1.42
N LEU A 174 3.34 0.05 0.25
CA LEU A 174 3.19 1.50 0.09
C LEU A 174 1.90 1.96 0.77
N LEU A 175 1.98 3.07 1.50
CA LEU A 175 0.85 3.62 2.24
C LEU A 175 0.34 4.89 1.57
N TYR A 176 -0.97 4.96 1.38
CA TYR A 176 -1.64 6.14 0.86
C TYR A 176 -2.80 6.52 1.77
N VAL A 177 -2.93 7.82 2.04
CA VAL A 177 -4.08 8.38 2.76
C VAL A 177 -4.76 9.40 1.85
N ASN A 178 -6.04 9.19 1.56
CA ASN A 178 -6.77 9.97 0.54
C ASN A 178 -5.99 10.07 -0.78
N GLU A 179 -5.41 8.94 -1.22
CA GLU A 179 -4.59 8.79 -2.44
C GLU A 179 -3.23 9.51 -2.44
N VAL A 180 -2.85 10.13 -1.33
CA VAL A 180 -1.56 10.81 -1.15
C VAL A 180 -0.62 9.89 -0.38
N PRO A 181 0.64 9.71 -0.80
CA PRO A 181 1.62 8.91 -0.08
C PRO A 181 1.76 9.33 1.38
N ALA A 182 1.77 8.35 2.26
CA ALA A 182 1.87 8.53 3.70
C ALA A 182 2.92 7.58 4.29
N ASN A 183 3.21 7.72 5.58
CA ASN A 183 4.06 6.80 6.32
C ASN A 183 3.35 6.28 7.57
N ILE A 184 3.90 5.25 8.18
CA ILE A 184 3.33 4.64 9.39
C ILE A 184 3.25 5.63 10.56
N GLY A 185 4.18 6.59 10.64
CA GLY A 185 4.14 7.65 11.65
C GLY A 185 2.88 8.51 11.53
N PHE A 186 2.51 8.89 10.31
CA PHE A 186 1.26 9.61 10.06
C PHE A 186 0.02 8.77 10.43
N ILE A 187 0.00 7.49 10.07
CA ILE A 187 -1.12 6.59 10.43
C ILE A 187 -1.31 6.51 11.96
N ARG A 188 -0.23 6.48 12.72
CA ARG A 188 -0.29 6.46 14.20
C ARG A 188 -0.84 7.75 14.83
N THR A 189 -0.87 8.85 14.08
CA THR A 189 -1.51 10.09 14.55
C THR A 189 -3.02 10.10 14.30
N LEU A 190 -3.55 9.17 13.51
CA LEU A 190 -4.97 9.07 13.19
C LEU A 190 -5.73 8.30 14.26
N SER A 191 -6.97 8.73 14.54
CA SER A 191 -7.94 7.93 15.29
C SER A 191 -8.58 6.87 14.39
N ALA A 192 -9.00 5.75 14.95
CA ALA A 192 -9.79 4.76 14.22
C ALA A 192 -11.10 5.36 13.68
N SER A 193 -11.67 6.36 14.38
CA SER A 193 -12.86 7.07 13.92
C SER A 193 -12.63 7.90 12.66
N ASP A 194 -11.38 8.26 12.36
CA ASP A 194 -11.03 8.97 11.13
C ASP A 194 -11.08 8.08 9.90
N LEU A 195 -10.99 6.77 10.09
CA LEU A 195 -10.97 5.82 8.98
C LEU A 195 -12.40 5.54 8.49
N ASP A 196 -12.62 5.66 7.20
CA ASP A 196 -13.85 5.20 6.55
C ASP A 196 -13.61 3.83 5.89
N GLN A 197 -12.59 3.76 5.06
CA GLN A 197 -12.33 2.62 4.21
C GLN A 197 -10.84 2.35 4.08
N VAL A 198 -10.46 1.08 4.00
CA VAL A 198 -9.11 0.61 3.72
C VAL A 198 -9.14 -0.32 2.53
N GLU A 199 -8.42 0.03 1.47
CA GLU A 199 -8.24 -0.81 0.28
C GLU A 199 -6.82 -1.38 0.30
N ILE A 200 -6.72 -2.69 0.22
CA ILE A 200 -5.46 -3.42 0.09
C ILE A 200 -5.30 -3.79 -1.38
N ARG A 201 -4.34 -3.19 -2.07
CA ARG A 201 -3.98 -3.56 -3.45
C ARG A 201 -2.80 -4.52 -3.41
N TYR A 202 -3.05 -5.72 -3.90
CA TYR A 202 -2.02 -6.74 -4.03
C TYR A 202 -1.29 -6.48 -5.33
N ARG A 203 -0.13 -5.88 -5.28
CA ARG A 203 0.70 -5.49 -6.41
C ARG A 203 -0.08 -4.78 -7.52
N ASP A 204 0.11 -3.53 -7.56
CA ASP A 204 -0.44 -2.65 -8.56
C ASP A 204 0.64 -2.37 -9.62
N THR A 205 0.29 -2.50 -10.90
CA THR A 205 1.16 -2.04 -12.01
C THR A 205 1.43 -0.54 -11.95
N GLN A 206 0.61 0.20 -11.21
CA GLN A 206 0.77 1.63 -10.96
C GLN A 206 1.73 1.94 -9.80
N SER A 207 1.94 1.00 -8.87
CA SER A 207 2.82 1.19 -7.72
C SER A 207 4.24 0.70 -8.03
N GLU A 208 5.23 1.49 -7.65
CA GLU A 208 6.65 1.14 -7.78
C GLU A 208 7.12 0.13 -6.71
N GLY A 209 6.21 -0.35 -5.86
CA GLY A 209 6.53 -1.22 -4.73
C GLY A 209 6.35 -2.71 -5.04
N GLU A 210 7.34 -3.51 -4.68
CA GLU A 210 7.26 -4.98 -4.78
C GLU A 210 6.16 -5.61 -3.91
N ALA A 211 5.74 -4.94 -2.85
CA ALA A 211 4.90 -5.49 -1.78
C ALA A 211 3.43 -5.06 -1.82
N GLY A 212 2.97 -4.42 -2.89
CA GLY A 212 1.62 -3.88 -2.98
C GLY A 212 1.41 -2.57 -2.21
N ALA A 213 0.15 -2.14 -2.07
CA ALA A 213 -0.19 -0.86 -1.47
C ALA A 213 -1.43 -0.93 -0.57
N VAL A 214 -1.49 -0.07 0.43
CA VAL A 214 -2.64 0.11 1.32
C VAL A 214 -3.14 1.54 1.19
N TYR A 215 -4.35 1.69 0.68
CA TYR A 215 -5.04 2.96 0.51
C TYR A 215 -6.03 3.16 1.64
N ILE A 216 -5.89 4.22 2.38
CA ILE A 216 -6.75 4.59 3.50
C ILE A 216 -7.56 5.81 3.11
N THR A 217 -8.87 5.65 3.05
CA THR A 217 -9.81 6.76 2.86
C THR A 217 -10.27 7.23 4.22
N LEU A 218 -10.12 8.52 4.45
CA LEU A 218 -10.53 9.14 5.70
C LEU A 218 -12.01 9.54 5.63
N ARG A 219 -12.67 9.43 6.78
CA ARG A 219 -14.05 9.86 6.93
C ARG A 219 -14.13 11.38 6.81
N ARG A 220 -15.07 11.86 6.02
CA ARG A 220 -15.34 13.28 5.91
C ARG A 220 -16.24 13.73 7.06
N GLU A 221 -15.78 14.74 7.80
CA GLU A 221 -16.59 15.45 8.78
C GLU A 221 -17.35 16.59 8.09
N THR A 222 -18.62 16.74 8.39
CA THR A 222 -19.48 17.83 7.83
C THR A 222 -19.69 18.97 8.81
N THR A 223 -19.24 18.81 10.04
CA THR A 223 -19.30 19.84 11.09
C THR A 223 -17.92 20.41 11.32
N THR A 224 -17.84 21.70 11.66
CA THR A 224 -16.58 22.29 12.10
C THR A 224 -16.14 21.61 13.39
N THR A 225 -15.01 20.91 13.32
CA THR A 225 -14.48 20.12 14.44
C THR A 225 -12.97 20.33 14.51
N LEU A 226 -12.48 20.60 15.72
CA LEU A 226 -11.06 20.64 16.03
C LEU A 226 -10.68 19.39 16.81
N ARG A 227 -9.68 18.65 16.32
CA ARG A 227 -9.12 17.47 16.99
C ARG A 227 -7.63 17.65 17.19
N GLY A 228 -7.14 17.21 18.33
CA GLY A 228 -5.72 17.18 18.64
C GLY A 228 -5.34 15.82 19.21
N ASP A 229 -4.17 15.32 18.81
CA ASP A 229 -3.62 14.08 19.33
C ASP A 229 -2.19 14.32 19.78
N LEU A 230 -1.84 13.78 20.91
CA LEU A 230 -0.49 13.79 21.45
C LEU A 230 -0.10 12.35 21.82
N LEU A 231 0.97 11.84 21.22
CA LEU A 231 1.59 10.61 21.63
C LEU A 231 3.00 10.92 22.13
N ALA A 232 3.28 10.56 23.37
CA ALA A 232 4.63 10.60 23.97
C ALA A 232 5.03 9.21 24.39
N GLN A 233 6.26 8.82 24.07
CA GLN A 233 6.81 7.52 24.43
C GLN A 233 8.25 7.68 24.93
N ALA A 234 8.60 6.97 26.01
CA ALA A 234 9.94 6.97 26.56
C ALA A 234 10.40 5.53 26.83
N GLY A 235 11.59 5.19 26.37
CA GLY A 235 12.27 3.94 26.69
C GLY A 235 12.86 3.96 28.08
N VAL A 236 12.66 2.89 28.84
CA VAL A 236 13.11 2.74 30.24
C VAL A 236 14.51 2.13 30.30
N LEU A 237 14.77 1.07 29.54
CA LEU A 237 16.05 0.35 29.58
C LEU A 237 17.10 1.01 28.68
N ARG A 238 16.65 1.68 27.63
CA ARG A 238 17.51 2.33 26.65
C ARG A 238 16.90 3.69 26.29
N PRO A 239 17.70 4.76 26.13
CA PRO A 239 17.21 6.06 25.71
C PRO A 239 16.54 5.95 24.33
N GLU A 240 15.24 6.04 24.31
CA GLU A 240 14.40 6.09 23.12
C GLU A 240 13.19 6.97 23.43
N TYR A 241 13.09 8.12 22.79
CA TYR A 241 12.02 9.06 23.04
C TYR A 241 11.30 9.35 21.72
N ARG A 242 9.98 9.38 21.78
CA ARG A 242 9.14 9.73 20.63
C ARG A 242 8.05 10.69 21.10
N LEU A 243 7.84 11.73 20.31
CA LEU A 243 6.78 12.70 20.53
C LEU A 243 6.08 12.96 19.19
N HIS A 244 4.77 12.74 19.13
CA HIS A 244 3.97 12.89 17.93
C HIS A 244 2.70 13.74 18.25
N PRO A 245 2.77 15.06 18.20
CA PRO A 245 1.58 15.89 18.23
C PRO A 245 0.95 15.98 16.84
N SER A 246 -0.37 16.03 16.80
CA SER A 246 -1.14 16.36 15.60
C SER A 246 -2.32 17.24 15.92
N LEU A 247 -2.73 18.06 14.94
CA LEU A 247 -3.88 18.94 15.00
C LEU A 247 -4.65 18.82 13.69
N SER A 248 -5.96 18.62 13.77
CA SER A 248 -6.84 18.49 12.61
C SER A 248 -8.01 19.46 12.76
N LEU A 249 -8.22 20.27 11.74
CA LEU A 249 -9.37 21.17 11.62
C LEU A 249 -10.22 20.69 10.45
N TYR A 250 -11.44 20.33 10.71
CA TYR A 250 -12.44 19.92 9.73
C TYR A 250 -13.45 21.02 9.52
N THR A 251 -13.80 21.27 8.28
CA THR A 251 -14.86 22.19 7.89
C THR A 251 -15.68 21.62 6.73
N GLN A 252 -16.74 22.30 6.34
CA GLN A 252 -17.50 21.88 5.15
C GLN A 252 -16.73 22.00 3.83
N ARG A 253 -15.76 22.93 3.76
CA ARG A 253 -15.03 23.25 2.52
C ARG A 253 -13.62 22.67 2.47
N PHE A 254 -13.00 22.46 3.63
CA PHE A 254 -11.66 21.91 3.69
C PHE A 254 -11.42 21.16 5.00
N ASP A 255 -10.49 20.21 4.96
CA ASP A 255 -9.91 19.53 6.10
C ASP A 255 -8.42 19.84 6.11
N LEU A 256 -7.91 20.40 7.21
CA LEU A 256 -6.50 20.65 7.42
C LEU A 256 -5.99 19.75 8.53
N ARG A 257 -4.90 19.06 8.29
CA ARG A 257 -4.18 18.26 9.30
C ARG A 257 -2.73 18.69 9.36
N LEU A 258 -2.28 19.02 10.54
CA LEU A 258 -0.88 19.29 10.84
C LEU A 258 -0.36 18.22 11.78
N PHE A 259 0.82 17.72 11.53
CA PHE A 259 1.45 16.72 12.39
C PHE A 259 2.95 16.94 12.46
N SER A 260 3.53 16.55 13.59
CA SER A 260 4.97 16.47 13.71
C SER A 260 5.38 15.19 14.42
N ALA A 261 6.63 14.82 14.26
CA ALA A 261 7.24 13.71 14.96
C ALA A 261 8.67 14.09 15.34
N VAL A 262 9.00 13.93 16.60
CA VAL A 262 10.37 13.99 17.09
C VAL A 262 10.72 12.63 17.64
N SER A 263 11.84 12.07 17.22
CA SER A 263 12.35 10.80 17.71
C SER A 263 13.82 10.92 18.07
N TYR A 264 14.18 10.31 19.17
CA TYR A 264 15.55 10.18 19.61
C TYR A 264 15.81 8.76 20.05
N SER A 265 16.91 8.15 19.62
CA SER A 265 17.25 6.79 20.02
C SER A 265 18.75 6.58 20.13
N HIS A 266 19.12 5.71 21.06
CA HIS A 266 20.45 5.13 21.16
C HIS A 266 20.40 3.65 20.77
N LEU A 267 21.37 3.21 19.97
CA LEU A 267 21.64 1.81 19.67
C LEU A 267 23.13 1.52 19.93
N TYR A 268 23.41 0.29 20.27
CA TYR A 268 24.76 -0.20 20.53
C TYR A 268 25.04 -1.44 19.68
N PRO A 269 25.09 -1.31 18.33
CA PRO A 269 25.37 -2.45 17.46
C PRO A 269 26.83 -2.89 17.59
N GLU A 270 27.02 -4.21 17.64
CA GLU A 270 28.33 -4.83 17.57
C GLU A 270 28.41 -5.68 16.31
N THR A 271 29.49 -5.54 15.55
CA THR A 271 29.72 -6.27 14.32
C THR A 271 31.00 -7.08 14.43
N HIS A 272 30.91 -8.37 14.16
CA HIS A 272 32.03 -9.29 14.06
C HIS A 272 32.15 -9.80 12.65
N LEU A 273 33.34 -9.70 12.08
CA LEU A 273 33.64 -10.17 10.74
C LEU A 273 34.67 -11.30 10.81
N TYR A 274 34.33 -12.42 10.18
CA TYR A 274 35.16 -13.62 10.13
C TYR A 274 35.51 -13.98 8.69
N GLN A 275 36.77 -14.36 8.44
CA GLN A 275 37.23 -15.05 7.26
C GLN A 275 37.55 -16.48 7.62
N GLY A 276 36.71 -17.44 7.20
CA GLY A 276 36.73 -18.79 7.73
C GLY A 276 36.43 -18.77 9.24
N SER A 277 37.34 -19.33 10.05
CA SER A 277 37.24 -19.32 11.52
C SER A 277 37.96 -18.14 12.21
N ARG A 278 38.71 -17.33 11.45
CA ARG A 278 39.51 -16.24 11.99
C ARG A 278 38.68 -14.95 12.02
N GLN A 279 38.54 -14.34 13.19
CA GLN A 279 37.97 -13.00 13.31
C GLN A 279 38.97 -11.97 12.76
N VAL A 280 38.52 -11.22 11.76
CA VAL A 280 39.35 -10.19 11.08
C VAL A 280 38.97 -8.78 11.48
N LEU A 281 37.76 -8.61 12.06
CA LEU A 281 37.30 -7.32 12.56
C LEU A 281 36.28 -7.51 13.69
N HIS A 282 36.39 -6.66 14.70
CA HIS A 282 35.35 -6.39 15.67
C HIS A 282 35.08 -4.88 15.68
N GLN A 283 33.84 -4.51 15.47
CA GLN A 283 33.41 -3.11 15.48
C GLN A 283 32.30 -2.94 16.52
N SER A 284 32.48 -2.03 17.44
CA SER A 284 31.46 -1.62 18.40
C SER A 284 31.06 -0.17 18.14
N ASN A 285 29.76 0.06 18.03
CA ASN A 285 29.21 1.36 17.72
C ASN A 285 28.31 1.88 18.84
N LYS A 286 28.32 3.20 19.02
CA LYS A 286 27.34 3.94 19.81
C LYS A 286 26.59 4.87 18.88
N ASP A 287 25.41 4.45 18.46
CA ASP A 287 24.59 5.18 17.52
C ASP A 287 23.60 6.08 18.27
N ARG A 288 23.60 7.36 17.93
CA ARG A 288 22.63 8.35 18.41
C ARG A 288 21.88 8.88 17.20
N SER A 289 20.60 8.68 17.17
CA SER A 289 19.75 9.15 16.07
C SER A 289 18.73 10.14 16.59
N LEU A 290 18.70 11.31 15.95
CA LEU A 290 17.66 12.33 16.14
C LEU A 290 16.88 12.46 14.83
N GLY A 291 15.58 12.25 14.88
CA GLY A 291 14.69 12.41 13.74
C GLY A 291 13.65 13.50 14.02
N LEU A 292 13.42 14.35 13.03
CA LEU A 292 12.36 15.35 13.02
C LEU A 292 11.52 15.16 11.76
N SER A 293 10.19 15.20 11.92
CA SER A 293 9.26 15.25 10.79
C SER A 293 8.20 16.29 11.07
N LEU A 294 7.95 17.16 10.10
CA LEU A 294 6.87 18.12 10.10
C LEU A 294 6.04 17.91 8.86
N GLY A 295 4.72 17.84 8.98
CA GLY A 295 3.86 17.62 7.83
C GLY A 295 2.53 18.32 7.95
N GLY A 296 1.96 18.61 6.79
CA GLY A 296 0.61 19.12 6.64
C GLY A 296 -0.08 18.42 5.48
N MET A 297 -1.37 18.18 5.64
CA MET A 297 -2.26 17.70 4.59
C MET A 297 -3.51 18.57 4.57
N VAL A 298 -3.93 18.95 3.39
CA VAL A 298 -5.16 19.69 3.16
C VAL A 298 -6.01 19.00 2.11
N ASN A 299 -7.28 18.77 2.42
CA ASN A 299 -8.29 18.38 1.43
C ASN A 299 -9.20 19.60 1.21
N ILE A 300 -9.42 19.97 -0.04
CA ILE A 300 -10.26 21.11 -0.43
C ILE A 300 -11.41 20.58 -1.29
N TYR A 301 -12.63 20.91 -0.90
CA TYR A 301 -13.86 20.51 -1.57
C TYR A 301 -14.41 21.74 -2.30
N LEU A 302 -13.97 21.94 -3.56
CA LEU A 302 -14.33 23.12 -4.35
C LEU A 302 -15.78 23.05 -4.81
N THR A 303 -16.14 21.92 -5.41
CA THR A 303 -17.52 21.58 -5.79
C THR A 303 -17.78 20.10 -5.46
N PRO A 304 -19.01 19.57 -5.57
CA PRO A 304 -19.27 18.16 -5.44
C PRO A 304 -18.45 17.28 -6.42
N GLU A 305 -18.13 17.83 -7.59
CA GLU A 305 -17.41 17.16 -8.67
C GLU A 305 -15.88 17.37 -8.60
N LEU A 306 -15.41 18.45 -7.93
CA LEU A 306 -14.01 18.84 -7.95
C LEU A 306 -13.43 18.92 -6.54
N GLN A 307 -12.42 18.10 -6.31
CA GLN A 307 -11.68 18.01 -5.06
C GLN A 307 -10.18 18.13 -5.29
N GLY A 308 -9.51 18.87 -4.42
CA GLY A 308 -8.05 18.94 -4.33
C GLY A 308 -7.54 18.34 -3.03
N THR A 309 -6.42 17.65 -3.07
CA THR A 309 -5.67 17.21 -1.89
C THR A 309 -4.23 17.63 -2.05
N GLY A 310 -3.66 18.25 -1.04
CA GLY A 310 -2.25 18.59 -1.00
C GLY A 310 -1.60 18.08 0.27
N SER A 311 -0.35 17.63 0.20
CA SER A 311 0.46 17.36 1.38
C SER A 311 1.90 17.82 1.20
N LEU A 312 2.46 18.32 2.29
CA LEU A 312 3.86 18.71 2.40
C LEU A 312 4.44 18.03 3.62
N ILE A 313 5.55 17.34 3.45
CA ILE A 313 6.23 16.63 4.54
C ILE A 313 7.72 16.97 4.48
N LEU A 314 8.22 17.56 5.55
CA LEU A 314 9.63 17.82 5.80
C LEU A 314 10.14 16.75 6.76
N ARG A 315 11.29 16.15 6.47
CA ARG A 315 11.95 15.21 7.37
C ARG A 315 13.42 15.59 7.49
N GLY A 316 13.92 15.51 8.71
CA GLY A 316 15.34 15.60 9.00
C GLY A 316 15.75 14.45 9.89
N ARG A 317 16.88 13.84 9.60
CA ARG A 317 17.49 12.81 10.44
C ARG A 317 18.95 13.12 10.62
N GLN A 318 19.40 13.06 11.85
CA GLN A 318 20.80 13.18 12.19
C GLN A 318 21.21 11.88 12.89
N LEU A 319 22.22 11.20 12.37
CA LEU A 319 22.84 10.04 12.98
C LEU A 319 24.27 10.39 13.34
N ARG A 320 24.66 10.15 14.57
CA ARG A 320 26.02 10.27 15.08
C ARG A 320 26.45 8.95 15.65
N THR A 321 27.49 8.35 15.10
CA THR A 321 28.03 7.06 15.50
C THR A 321 29.44 7.27 16.04
N GLN A 322 29.69 6.88 17.27
CA GLN A 322 31.04 6.67 17.77
C GLN A 322 31.40 5.20 17.51
N SER A 323 32.46 5.00 16.72
CA SER A 323 32.87 3.66 16.30
C SER A 323 34.27 3.33 16.84
N ARG A 324 34.39 2.10 17.35
CA ARG A 324 35.68 1.49 17.69
C ARG A 324 35.85 0.24 16.86
N VAL A 325 36.85 0.23 16.01
CA VAL A 325 37.16 -0.88 15.10
C VAL A 325 38.47 -1.52 15.56
N ILE A 326 38.39 -2.81 15.86
CA ILE A 326 39.54 -3.63 16.31
C ILE A 326 39.87 -4.61 15.19
N GLN A 327 41.02 -4.54 14.66
CA GLN A 327 41.61 -5.47 13.70
C GLN A 327 42.81 -6.20 14.33
N PRO A 328 43.29 -7.31 13.77
CA PRO A 328 44.40 -8.08 14.36
C PRO A 328 45.68 -7.29 14.70
N MET A 329 45.92 -6.22 13.97
CA MET A 329 47.13 -5.40 14.15
C MET A 329 46.85 -3.91 14.40
N SER A 330 45.61 -3.49 14.52
CA SER A 330 45.27 -2.08 14.70
C SER A 330 43.97 -1.91 15.49
N VAL A 331 43.92 -0.81 16.23
CA VAL A 331 42.68 -0.31 16.85
C VAL A 331 42.48 1.09 16.33
N GLN A 332 41.26 1.33 15.81
CA GLN A 332 40.88 2.62 15.27
C GLN A 332 39.61 3.09 15.96
N GLU A 333 39.64 4.33 16.41
CA GLU A 333 38.44 4.99 16.99
C GLU A 333 38.15 6.23 16.19
N GLY A 334 36.87 6.47 15.92
CA GLY A 334 36.47 7.64 15.14
C GLY A 334 34.94 7.86 15.27
N SER A 335 34.50 8.90 14.60
CA SER A 335 33.09 9.25 14.55
C SER A 335 32.59 9.25 13.11
N LEU A 336 31.42 8.65 12.90
CA LEU A 336 30.66 8.73 11.66
C LEU A 336 29.50 9.70 11.88
N SER A 337 29.17 10.44 10.84
CA SER A 337 27.98 11.29 10.89
C SER A 337 27.17 11.14 9.62
N GLU A 338 25.86 11.12 9.76
CA GLU A 338 24.92 11.15 8.66
C GLU A 338 23.85 12.19 8.97
N ASP A 339 23.68 13.14 8.06
CA ASP A 339 22.64 14.15 8.11
C ASP A 339 21.78 14.01 6.86
N GLU A 340 20.55 13.59 7.04
CA GLU A 340 19.55 13.41 5.96
C GLU A 340 18.46 14.45 6.10
N GLY A 341 18.08 15.07 4.99
CA GLY A 341 16.93 15.95 4.90
C GLY A 341 16.09 15.61 3.69
N SER A 342 14.77 15.56 3.84
CA SER A 342 13.86 15.38 2.70
C SER A 342 12.67 16.30 2.77
N LEU A 343 12.21 16.68 1.57
CA LEU A 343 10.96 17.40 1.33
C LEU A 343 10.14 16.57 0.36
N ASP A 344 8.94 16.16 0.79
CA ASP A 344 7.96 15.49 -0.05
C ASP A 344 6.75 16.42 -0.25
N LEU A 345 6.43 16.72 -1.51
CA LEU A 345 5.25 17.46 -1.93
C LEU A 345 4.35 16.54 -2.75
N ASN A 346 3.08 16.43 -2.37
CA ASN A 346 2.10 15.67 -3.14
C ASN A 346 0.89 16.54 -3.40
N LEU A 347 0.41 16.50 -4.63
CA LEU A 347 -0.77 17.21 -5.10
C LEU A 347 -1.67 16.22 -5.84
N LEU A 348 -2.94 16.23 -5.53
CA LEU A 348 -3.98 15.46 -6.19
C LEU A 348 -5.12 16.40 -6.57
N LEU A 349 -5.52 16.34 -7.81
CA LEU A 349 -6.77 16.94 -8.28
C LEU A 349 -7.66 15.81 -8.80
N ALA A 350 -8.85 15.71 -8.25
CA ALA A 350 -9.87 14.76 -8.65
C ALA A 350 -11.08 15.50 -9.22
N TYR A 351 -11.39 15.24 -10.47
CA TYR A 351 -12.56 15.80 -11.16
C TYR A 351 -13.50 14.67 -11.61
N ARG A 352 -14.77 14.81 -11.32
CA ARG A 352 -15.79 13.83 -11.61
C ARG A 352 -16.95 14.49 -12.37
N PRO A 353 -16.85 14.57 -13.71
CA PRO A 353 -17.90 15.19 -14.52
C PRO A 353 -19.22 14.44 -14.45
N THR A 354 -19.19 13.12 -14.26
CA THR A 354 -20.37 12.28 -14.09
C THR A 354 -20.08 11.19 -13.02
N PRO A 355 -21.09 10.52 -12.45
CA PRO A 355 -20.87 9.41 -11.53
C PRO A 355 -20.06 8.25 -12.14
N ALA A 356 -20.10 8.09 -13.46
CA ALA A 356 -19.37 7.04 -14.19
C ALA A 356 -17.93 7.44 -14.53
N GLN A 357 -17.61 8.73 -14.58
CA GLN A 357 -16.33 9.23 -15.07
C GLN A 357 -15.53 9.90 -13.94
N ARG A 358 -14.24 9.67 -13.94
CA ARG A 358 -13.30 10.30 -13.00
C ARG A 358 -11.98 10.60 -13.69
N LEU A 359 -11.50 11.82 -13.52
CA LEU A 359 -10.17 12.26 -13.94
C LEU A 359 -9.35 12.58 -12.70
N LEU A 360 -8.17 11.98 -12.58
CA LEU A 360 -7.21 12.25 -11.52
C LEU A 360 -5.92 12.78 -12.12
N VAL A 361 -5.41 13.84 -11.53
CA VAL A 361 -4.05 14.33 -11.75
C VAL A 361 -3.31 14.24 -10.44
N LYS A 362 -2.28 13.40 -10.37
CA LYS A 362 -1.45 13.21 -9.19
C LYS A 362 -0.05 13.69 -9.52
N THR A 363 0.49 14.61 -8.74
CA THR A 363 1.88 15.07 -8.88
C THR A 363 2.60 14.86 -7.57
N ARG A 364 3.76 14.24 -7.62
CA ARG A 364 4.63 14.00 -6.47
C ARG A 364 5.99 14.61 -6.76
N GLY A 365 6.47 15.43 -5.84
CA GLY A 365 7.82 15.95 -5.85
C GLY A 365 8.56 15.49 -4.59
N ARG A 366 9.78 15.02 -4.74
CA ARG A 366 10.65 14.69 -3.62
C ARG A 366 12.02 15.30 -3.82
N MET A 367 12.52 15.96 -2.79
CA MET A 367 13.91 16.36 -2.69
C MET A 367 14.52 15.61 -1.51
N LEU A 368 15.68 15.02 -1.72
CA LEU A 368 16.47 14.36 -0.69
C LEU A 368 17.87 14.94 -0.70
N GLY A 369 18.37 15.29 0.45
CA GLY A 369 19.78 15.62 0.68
C GLY A 369 20.34 14.72 1.77
N ASN A 370 21.43 14.05 1.51
CA ASN A 370 22.15 13.26 2.49
C ASN A 370 23.63 13.67 2.48
N THR A 371 24.16 13.90 3.66
CA THR A 371 25.59 14.14 3.86
C THR A 371 26.10 13.21 4.93
N PHE A 372 27.11 12.43 4.63
CA PHE A 372 27.75 11.57 5.61
C PHE A 372 29.26 11.76 5.64
N SER A 373 29.88 11.53 6.80
CA SER A 373 31.33 11.45 6.95
C SER A 373 31.72 10.04 7.38
N ASP A 374 32.83 9.54 6.84
CA ASP A 374 33.45 8.28 7.27
C ASP A 374 34.37 8.45 8.48
N LEU A 375 34.96 7.36 8.96
CA LEU A 375 35.90 7.36 10.11
C LEU A 375 37.15 8.20 9.87
N SER A 376 37.46 8.50 8.64
CA SER A 376 38.61 9.37 8.23
C SER A 376 38.17 10.82 8.00
N ASP A 377 36.95 11.20 8.44
CA ASP A 377 36.34 12.53 8.26
C ASP A 377 36.18 12.96 6.80
N ARG A 378 36.20 12.00 5.86
CA ARG A 378 35.89 12.29 4.45
C ARG A 378 34.37 12.49 4.32
N LYS A 379 33.98 13.59 3.69
CA LYS A 379 32.58 13.97 3.53
C LYS A 379 32.09 13.60 2.15
N TYR A 380 30.90 13.01 2.15
CA TYR A 380 30.15 12.63 0.95
C TYR A 380 28.79 13.30 0.99
N SER A 381 28.32 13.76 -0.15
CA SER A 381 26.97 14.29 -0.25
C SER A 381 26.23 13.69 -1.45
N LEU A 382 24.95 13.39 -1.22
CA LEU A 382 24.00 12.92 -2.20
C LEU A 382 22.83 13.89 -2.23
N GLY A 383 22.45 14.36 -3.40
CA GLY A 383 21.21 15.12 -3.60
C GLY A 383 20.35 14.41 -4.63
N ASP A 384 19.10 14.20 -4.32
CA ASP A 384 18.10 13.61 -5.23
C ASP A 384 16.92 14.56 -5.38
N LEU A 385 16.46 14.73 -6.61
CA LEU A 385 15.21 15.41 -6.96
C LEU A 385 14.41 14.49 -7.86
N SER A 386 13.26 14.05 -7.41
CA SER A 386 12.33 13.27 -8.21
C SER A 386 11.00 13.97 -8.36
N ILE A 387 10.43 13.93 -9.56
CA ILE A 387 9.09 14.42 -9.87
C ILE A 387 8.38 13.33 -10.64
N ALA A 388 7.19 12.98 -10.18
CA ALA A 388 6.30 12.03 -10.86
C ALA A 388 4.92 12.67 -11.05
N THR A 389 4.34 12.48 -12.23
CA THR A 389 2.99 12.93 -12.53
C THR A 389 2.22 11.79 -13.17
N ASP A 390 1.05 11.49 -12.62
CA ASP A 390 0.12 10.49 -13.12
C ASP A 390 -1.16 11.19 -13.54
N LEU A 391 -1.59 10.94 -14.78
CA LEU A 391 -2.90 11.29 -15.28
C LEU A 391 -3.71 10.01 -15.40
N VAL A 392 -4.79 9.90 -14.64
CA VAL A 392 -5.64 8.70 -14.62
C VAL A 392 -7.05 9.08 -15.02
N TYR A 393 -7.57 8.43 -16.05
CA TYR A 393 -8.97 8.54 -16.46
C TYR A 393 -9.68 7.21 -16.24
N GLU A 394 -10.75 7.24 -15.48
CA GLU A 394 -11.61 6.10 -15.19
C GLU A 394 -12.98 6.31 -15.84
N HIS A 395 -13.49 5.30 -16.52
CA HIS A 395 -14.85 5.27 -17.05
C HIS A 395 -15.50 3.95 -16.68
N ARG A 396 -16.57 4.00 -15.90
CA ARG A 396 -17.25 2.84 -15.34
C ARG A 396 -18.54 2.54 -16.06
N GLY A 397 -18.86 1.25 -16.13
CA GLY A 397 -20.12 0.81 -16.71
C GLY A 397 -20.24 1.05 -18.19
N VAL A 398 -19.12 1.06 -18.93
CA VAL A 398 -19.15 1.09 -20.39
C VAL A 398 -19.67 -0.24 -20.91
N GLU A 399 -20.73 -0.22 -21.68
CA GLU A 399 -21.25 -1.44 -22.30
C GLU A 399 -20.48 -1.75 -23.58
N LEU A 400 -19.72 -2.84 -23.56
CA LEU A 400 -19.00 -3.38 -24.72
C LEU A 400 -19.34 -4.86 -24.86
N ILE A 401 -19.72 -5.32 -26.04
CA ILE A 401 -20.02 -6.72 -26.35
C ILE A 401 -21.00 -7.33 -25.34
N SER A 402 -22.10 -6.59 -25.05
CA SER A 402 -23.15 -6.99 -24.08
C SER A 402 -22.65 -7.25 -22.64
N ARG A 403 -21.53 -6.63 -22.28
CA ARG A 403 -20.98 -6.69 -20.90
C ARG A 403 -20.60 -5.29 -20.42
N LEU A 404 -20.60 -5.13 -19.09
CA LEU A 404 -20.18 -3.89 -18.47
C LEU A 404 -18.69 -3.94 -18.16
N HIS A 405 -17.98 -2.95 -18.66
CA HIS A 405 -16.54 -2.76 -18.53
C HIS A 405 -16.23 -1.54 -17.69
N ASP A 406 -15.19 -1.61 -16.85
CA ASP A 406 -14.58 -0.47 -16.17
C ASP A 406 -13.22 -0.24 -16.78
N LEU A 407 -13.12 0.83 -17.52
CA LEU A 407 -11.93 1.20 -18.23
C LEU A 407 -11.14 2.20 -17.41
N THR A 408 -9.83 1.96 -17.25
CA THR A 408 -8.90 2.90 -16.64
C THR A 408 -7.71 3.11 -17.57
N PHE A 409 -7.44 4.37 -17.88
CA PHE A 409 -6.28 4.77 -18.67
C PHE A 409 -5.34 5.57 -17.77
N THR A 410 -4.07 5.18 -17.74
CA THR A 410 -3.06 5.85 -16.96
C THR A 410 -1.89 6.26 -17.83
N LEU A 411 -1.53 7.54 -17.75
CA LEU A 411 -0.29 8.08 -18.27
C LEU A 411 0.56 8.51 -17.08
N SER A 412 1.69 7.87 -16.88
CA SER A 412 2.63 8.20 -15.81
C SER A 412 3.94 8.70 -16.39
N GLN A 413 4.43 9.81 -15.86
CA GLN A 413 5.76 10.32 -16.16
C GLN A 413 6.53 10.46 -14.85
N GLN A 414 7.75 9.98 -14.81
CA GLN A 414 8.67 10.16 -13.68
C GLN A 414 10.01 10.65 -14.18
N GLY A 415 10.54 11.68 -13.54
CA GLY A 415 11.89 12.18 -13.75
C GLY A 415 12.64 12.17 -12.43
N THR A 416 13.89 11.69 -12.43
CA THR A 416 14.77 11.71 -11.26
C THR A 416 16.11 12.30 -11.65
N SER A 417 16.60 13.24 -10.85
CA SER A 417 17.92 13.86 -11.01
C SER A 417 18.72 13.67 -9.73
N ILE A 418 19.87 13.01 -9.84
CA ILE A 418 20.76 12.73 -8.71
C ILE A 418 22.08 13.47 -8.90
N ARG A 419 22.54 14.11 -7.83
CA ARG A 419 23.87 14.76 -7.74
C ARG A 419 24.68 14.04 -6.67
N LEU A 420 25.82 13.50 -7.08
CA LEU A 420 26.83 12.92 -6.19
C LEU A 420 28.01 13.89 -6.04
N HIS A 421 28.53 14.04 -4.83
CA HIS A 421 29.64 14.96 -4.54
C HIS A 421 30.89 14.70 -5.40
N SER A 422 31.14 13.42 -5.66
CA SER A 422 32.34 12.96 -6.41
C SER A 422 32.22 13.06 -7.94
N LEU A 423 31.01 13.36 -8.45
CA LEU A 423 30.76 13.47 -9.89
C LEU A 423 30.61 14.93 -10.31
N LYS A 424 31.38 15.35 -11.31
CA LYS A 424 31.13 16.61 -12.01
C LYS A 424 29.92 16.44 -12.92
N GLY A 425 28.71 16.62 -12.36
CA GLY A 425 27.48 16.56 -13.13
C GLY A 425 26.28 15.99 -12.36
N ARG A 426 25.13 16.09 -12.98
CA ARG A 426 23.89 15.46 -12.53
C ARG A 426 23.62 14.23 -13.37
N GLN A 427 23.23 13.17 -12.71
CA GLN A 427 22.65 12.01 -13.37
C GLN A 427 21.16 12.21 -13.42
N TRP A 428 20.53 11.79 -14.50
CA TRP A 428 19.09 11.87 -14.62
C TRP A 428 18.53 10.60 -15.26
N SER A 429 17.31 10.30 -14.89
CA SER A 429 16.51 9.25 -15.49
C SER A 429 15.12 9.76 -15.75
N THR A 430 14.51 9.26 -16.80
CA THR A 430 13.12 9.57 -17.14
C THR A 430 12.40 8.29 -17.51
N GLN A 431 11.18 8.15 -17.03
CA GLN A 431 10.29 7.05 -17.37
C GLN A 431 8.95 7.62 -17.84
N LEU A 432 8.42 7.01 -18.88
CA LEU A 432 7.05 7.24 -19.36
C LEU A 432 6.34 5.89 -19.40
N ARG A 433 5.16 5.81 -18.81
CA ARG A 433 4.34 4.60 -18.77
C ARG A 433 2.93 4.91 -19.26
N LEU A 434 2.46 4.08 -20.14
CA LEU A 434 1.07 4.09 -20.63
C LEU A 434 0.44 2.77 -20.23
N LEU A 435 -0.71 2.81 -19.55
CA LEU A 435 -1.46 1.64 -19.15
C LEU A 435 -2.92 1.80 -19.56
N ALA A 436 -3.50 0.74 -20.06
CA ALA A 436 -4.94 0.59 -20.29
C ALA A 436 -5.40 -0.63 -19.50
N GLU A 437 -6.32 -0.44 -18.59
CA GLU A 437 -6.88 -1.49 -17.75
C GLU A 437 -8.37 -1.63 -18.02
N ASP A 438 -8.82 -2.85 -18.20
CA ASP A 438 -10.22 -3.22 -18.33
C ASP A 438 -10.61 -4.21 -17.24
N GLN A 439 -11.54 -3.82 -16.39
CA GLN A 439 -12.13 -4.68 -15.40
C GLN A 439 -13.53 -5.08 -15.83
N LEU A 440 -13.75 -6.39 -15.94
CA LEU A 440 -15.03 -6.94 -16.37
C LEU A 440 -15.54 -8.02 -15.42
N GLN A 441 -16.85 -8.11 -15.34
CA GLN A 441 -17.54 -9.19 -14.64
C GLN A 441 -17.88 -10.28 -15.64
N LEU A 442 -17.25 -11.46 -15.51
CA LEU A 442 -17.50 -12.59 -16.41
C LEU A 442 -18.76 -13.37 -16.01
N SER A 443 -19.03 -13.49 -14.70
CA SER A 443 -20.25 -14.08 -14.15
C SER A 443 -20.55 -13.47 -12.78
N ALA A 444 -21.61 -13.88 -12.12
CA ALA A 444 -21.93 -13.44 -10.75
C ALA A 444 -20.79 -13.66 -9.77
N ASP A 445 -20.03 -14.74 -9.93
CA ASP A 445 -18.98 -15.17 -9.01
C ASP A 445 -17.56 -14.89 -9.53
N LEU A 446 -17.38 -14.57 -10.83
CA LEU A 446 -16.09 -14.46 -11.49
C LEU A 446 -15.88 -13.07 -12.10
N SER A 447 -14.83 -12.38 -11.74
CA SER A 447 -14.39 -11.12 -12.33
C SER A 447 -12.95 -11.22 -12.85
N ALA A 448 -12.64 -10.44 -13.87
CA ALA A 448 -11.33 -10.36 -14.49
C ALA A 448 -10.86 -8.91 -14.59
N THR A 449 -9.56 -8.68 -14.54
CA THR A 449 -8.92 -7.43 -14.91
C THR A 449 -7.81 -7.75 -15.88
N LEU A 450 -7.83 -7.10 -17.04
CA LEU A 450 -6.79 -7.16 -18.04
C LEU A 450 -6.09 -5.80 -18.09
N THR A 451 -4.78 -5.78 -17.99
CA THR A 451 -3.97 -4.56 -18.15
C THR A 451 -2.99 -4.75 -19.29
N LEU A 452 -2.98 -3.81 -20.20
CA LEU A 452 -1.98 -3.70 -21.27
C LEU A 452 -1.23 -2.40 -21.08
N GLY A 453 0.08 -2.49 -21.08
CA GLY A 453 0.91 -1.32 -20.87
C GLY A 453 2.23 -1.37 -21.60
N VAL A 454 2.86 -0.22 -21.68
CA VAL A 454 4.22 -0.07 -22.18
C VAL A 454 4.95 0.95 -21.32
N GLN A 455 6.18 0.64 -20.98
CA GLN A 455 7.10 1.54 -20.31
C GLN A 455 8.27 1.84 -21.21
N TRP A 456 8.49 3.13 -21.47
CA TRP A 456 9.71 3.65 -22.02
C TRP A 456 10.55 4.26 -20.90
N GLY A 457 11.85 4.03 -20.91
CA GLY A 457 12.75 4.61 -19.93
C GLY A 457 14.06 5.04 -20.55
N ARG A 458 14.62 6.12 -19.99
CA ARG A 458 15.95 6.65 -20.33
C ARG A 458 16.74 6.88 -19.06
N TYR A 459 17.97 6.36 -18.98
CA TYR A 459 18.84 6.46 -17.82
C TYR A 459 20.31 6.43 -18.24
N GLY A 460 21.21 6.93 -17.40
CA GLY A 460 22.65 6.83 -17.67
C GLY A 460 23.52 7.88 -17.01
N LEU A 461 24.81 7.61 -17.05
CA LEU A 461 25.93 8.45 -16.65
C LEU A 461 26.63 9.00 -17.89
N GLY A 462 26.02 9.90 -18.62
CA GLY A 462 26.56 10.43 -19.90
C GLY A 462 26.40 9.51 -21.10
N ALA A 463 25.97 8.25 -20.93
CA ALA A 463 25.56 7.37 -22.01
C ALA A 463 24.03 7.22 -21.95
N ASP A 464 23.34 7.71 -22.95
CA ASP A 464 21.90 7.64 -23.09
C ASP A 464 21.45 6.20 -23.35
N LYS A 465 21.19 5.46 -22.26
CA LYS A 465 20.59 4.13 -22.35
C LYS A 465 19.08 4.29 -22.40
N GLN A 466 18.46 3.60 -23.32
CA GLN A 466 17.00 3.58 -23.47
C GLN A 466 16.50 2.14 -23.46
N TYR A 467 15.29 1.97 -22.98
CA TYR A 467 14.56 0.69 -23.07
C TYR A 467 13.08 0.93 -23.32
N VAL A 468 12.46 -0.04 -23.95
CA VAL A 468 11.01 -0.13 -24.09
C VAL A 468 10.61 -1.53 -23.66
N THR A 469 9.63 -1.62 -22.77
CA THR A 469 9.19 -2.91 -22.26
C THR A 469 7.67 -2.95 -22.16
N PRO A 470 7.03 -4.02 -22.67
CA PRO A 470 5.61 -4.25 -22.47
C PRO A 470 5.34 -4.64 -21.01
N LEU A 471 4.22 -4.16 -20.48
CA LEU A 471 3.74 -4.40 -19.12
C LEU A 471 2.37 -5.08 -19.16
N PRO A 472 2.27 -6.35 -19.54
CA PRO A 472 1.02 -7.10 -19.46
C PRO A 472 0.70 -7.48 -18.03
N ALA A 473 -0.59 -7.40 -17.65
CA ALA A 473 -1.08 -8.00 -16.41
C ALA A 473 -2.48 -8.58 -16.61
N LEU A 474 -2.76 -9.66 -15.88
CA LEU A 474 -4.06 -10.32 -15.84
C LEU A 474 -4.36 -10.69 -14.39
N ALA A 475 -5.57 -10.38 -13.93
CA ALA A 475 -6.04 -10.84 -12.63
C ALA A 475 -7.44 -11.43 -12.76
N LEU A 476 -7.65 -12.57 -12.12
CA LEU A 476 -8.93 -13.25 -12.01
C LEU A 476 -9.33 -13.35 -10.55
N ARG A 477 -10.59 -13.12 -10.24
CA ARG A 477 -11.15 -13.30 -8.91
C ARG A 477 -12.44 -14.09 -8.97
N TYR A 478 -12.48 -15.16 -8.19
CA TYR A 478 -13.66 -15.97 -7.95
C TYR A 478 -14.10 -15.83 -6.50
N THR A 479 -15.42 -15.61 -6.27
CA THR A 479 -15.96 -15.47 -4.91
C THR A 479 -17.31 -16.17 -4.83
N ARG A 480 -17.40 -17.24 -4.04
CA ARG A 480 -18.64 -17.98 -3.82
C ARG A 480 -18.62 -18.70 -2.47
N TRP A 481 -19.74 -18.71 -1.75
CA TRP A 481 -19.92 -19.44 -0.47
C TRP A 481 -18.81 -19.21 0.56
N GLY A 482 -18.35 -17.96 0.69
CA GLY A 482 -17.25 -17.61 1.60
C GLY A 482 -15.86 -18.01 1.13
N TYR A 483 -15.72 -18.62 -0.05
CA TYR A 483 -14.44 -18.79 -0.72
C TYR A 483 -14.12 -17.55 -1.56
N THR A 484 -12.88 -17.12 -1.52
CA THR A 484 -12.33 -16.13 -2.44
C THR A 484 -11.04 -16.70 -3.02
N GLY A 485 -11.01 -16.88 -4.33
CA GLY A 485 -9.81 -17.24 -5.08
C GLY A 485 -9.36 -16.06 -5.92
N ARG A 486 -8.06 -15.82 -6.01
CA ARG A 486 -7.45 -14.83 -6.89
C ARG A 486 -6.24 -15.45 -7.55
N LEU A 487 -6.15 -15.29 -8.87
CA LEU A 487 -4.98 -15.64 -9.67
C LEU A 487 -4.56 -14.38 -10.43
N SER A 488 -3.30 -14.01 -10.36
CA SER A 488 -2.79 -12.86 -11.10
C SER A 488 -1.44 -13.14 -11.72
N TYR A 489 -1.20 -12.51 -12.86
CA TYR A 489 0.08 -12.38 -13.52
C TYR A 489 0.38 -10.92 -13.75
N THR A 490 1.61 -10.48 -13.48
CA THR A 490 2.07 -9.11 -13.69
C THR A 490 3.54 -9.10 -14.08
N ARG A 491 3.88 -8.28 -15.10
CA ARG A 491 5.26 -7.95 -15.43
C ARG A 491 5.56 -6.51 -15.03
N TYR A 492 6.70 -6.29 -14.39
CA TYR A 492 7.23 -4.96 -14.08
C TYR A 492 8.73 -4.88 -14.36
N VAL A 493 9.24 -3.68 -14.52
CA VAL A 493 10.64 -3.41 -14.86
C VAL A 493 11.21 -2.39 -13.88
N GLU A 494 12.36 -2.73 -13.31
CA GLU A 494 13.14 -1.89 -12.44
C GLU A 494 14.41 -1.46 -13.18
N HIS A 495 14.63 -0.16 -13.30
CA HIS A 495 15.88 0.34 -13.83
C HIS A 495 16.87 0.59 -12.68
N PRO A 496 18.18 0.41 -12.91
CA PRO A 496 19.16 0.66 -11.88
C PRO A 496 19.14 2.14 -11.46
N SER A 497 19.14 2.36 -10.15
CA SER A 497 19.24 3.72 -9.60
C SER A 497 20.59 4.37 -10.00
N ALA A 498 20.64 5.68 -9.96
CA ALA A 498 21.88 6.38 -10.27
C ALA A 498 23.04 6.05 -9.31
N GLU A 499 22.72 5.70 -8.06
CA GLU A 499 23.69 5.15 -7.11
C GLU A 499 24.34 3.86 -7.60
N LEU A 500 23.52 2.92 -8.10
CA LEU A 500 23.99 1.65 -8.64
C LEU A 500 24.83 1.83 -9.92
N LEU A 501 24.60 2.92 -10.66
CA LEU A 501 25.34 3.24 -11.89
C LEU A 501 26.61 4.05 -11.64
N SER A 502 26.75 4.70 -10.48
CA SER A 502 27.86 5.62 -10.21
C SER A 502 29.18 4.87 -10.07
N PRO A 503 30.21 5.17 -10.90
CA PRO A 503 31.54 4.61 -10.73
C PRO A 503 32.31 5.24 -9.55
N SER A 504 31.73 6.24 -8.89
CA SER A 504 32.37 6.89 -7.75
C SER A 504 32.31 6.00 -6.53
N PRO A 505 33.45 5.66 -5.93
CA PRO A 505 33.46 4.86 -4.72
C PRO A 505 32.88 5.65 -3.55
N TYR A 506 32.13 4.98 -2.70
CA TYR A 506 31.80 5.47 -1.37
C TYR A 506 32.07 4.39 -0.34
N TYR A 507 32.54 4.80 0.83
CA TYR A 507 32.88 3.90 1.90
C TYR A 507 31.69 3.80 2.86
N LEU A 508 31.14 2.58 3.03
CA LEU A 508 30.16 2.30 4.09
C LEU A 508 30.85 2.31 5.46
N ASN A 509 32.08 1.82 5.49
CA ASN A 509 33.02 1.88 6.60
C ASN A 509 34.44 1.69 6.00
N GLU A 510 35.47 1.65 6.83
CA GLU A 510 36.85 1.53 6.34
C GLU A 510 37.15 0.26 5.56
N LEU A 511 36.35 -0.79 5.77
CA LEU A 511 36.55 -2.08 5.12
C LEU A 511 35.52 -2.37 4.02
N GLU A 512 34.47 -1.59 3.93
CA GLU A 512 33.40 -1.81 2.96
C GLU A 512 33.33 -0.62 2.00
N LEU A 513 33.86 -0.81 0.80
CA LEU A 513 33.78 0.12 -0.31
C LEU A 513 32.70 -0.30 -1.27
N VAL A 514 31.84 0.62 -1.67
CA VAL A 514 30.80 0.38 -2.67
C VAL A 514 31.13 1.12 -3.96
N LEU A 515 31.07 0.40 -5.06
CA LEU A 515 31.24 0.92 -6.42
C LEU A 515 30.00 0.61 -7.24
N GLY A 516 29.41 1.61 -7.86
CA GLY A 516 28.36 1.38 -8.85
C GLY A 516 28.96 0.90 -10.18
N GLN A 517 28.09 0.38 -11.04
CA GLN A 517 28.44 -0.18 -12.34
C GLN A 517 27.64 0.48 -13.46
N PRO A 518 28.28 1.34 -14.29
CA PRO A 518 27.58 2.07 -15.35
C PRO A 518 26.96 1.20 -16.44
N THR A 519 27.39 -0.08 -16.56
CA THR A 519 26.91 -0.99 -17.62
C THR A 519 25.64 -1.74 -17.27
N LEU A 520 25.09 -1.57 -16.05
CA LEU A 520 23.87 -2.25 -15.62
C LEU A 520 22.71 -2.05 -16.59
N ARG A 521 21.92 -3.10 -16.77
CA ARG A 521 20.68 -3.14 -17.56
C ARG A 521 19.48 -3.21 -16.63
N PRO A 522 18.30 -2.74 -17.05
CA PRO A 522 17.10 -2.90 -16.28
C PRO A 522 16.80 -4.38 -15.98
N GLN A 523 16.31 -4.62 -14.78
CA GLN A 523 15.81 -5.93 -14.36
C GLN A 523 14.33 -5.99 -14.66
N SER A 524 13.86 -7.08 -15.29
CA SER A 524 12.43 -7.36 -15.45
C SER A 524 12.01 -8.50 -14.55
N THR A 525 10.81 -8.39 -14.01
CA THR A 525 10.22 -9.40 -13.12
C THR A 525 8.86 -9.82 -13.63
N ASP A 526 8.70 -11.12 -13.85
CA ASP A 526 7.42 -11.78 -14.09
C ASP A 526 6.94 -12.39 -12.77
N LEU A 527 5.73 -12.05 -12.37
CA LEU A 527 5.12 -12.51 -11.13
C LEU A 527 3.80 -13.21 -11.41
N VAL A 528 3.66 -14.43 -10.91
CA VAL A 528 2.37 -15.13 -10.81
C VAL A 528 2.03 -15.29 -9.35
N GLN A 529 0.78 -14.95 -8.97
CA GLN A 529 0.29 -15.10 -7.60
C GLN A 529 -1.05 -15.82 -7.59
N LEU A 530 -1.19 -16.78 -6.67
CA LEU A 530 -2.44 -17.43 -6.32
C LEU A 530 -2.76 -17.12 -4.86
N SER A 531 -3.96 -16.65 -4.58
CA SER A 531 -4.45 -16.43 -3.22
C SER A 531 -5.81 -17.09 -3.08
N LEU A 532 -5.94 -17.95 -2.09
CA LEU A 532 -7.18 -18.62 -1.72
C LEU A 532 -7.54 -18.25 -0.29
N ALA A 533 -8.77 -17.89 -0.05
CA ALA A 533 -9.26 -17.59 1.30
C ALA A 533 -10.63 -18.23 1.51
N LYS A 534 -10.85 -18.72 2.73
CA LYS A 534 -12.12 -19.23 3.20
C LYS A 534 -12.47 -18.60 4.53
N THR A 535 -13.64 -18.00 4.62
CA THR A 535 -14.20 -17.50 5.88
C THR A 535 -15.36 -18.39 6.32
N PHE A 536 -15.35 -18.78 7.58
CA PHE A 536 -16.38 -19.61 8.21
C PHE A 536 -16.62 -19.14 9.64
N GLY A 537 -17.76 -18.50 9.88
CA GLY A 537 -18.03 -17.83 11.15
C GLY A 537 -16.96 -16.79 11.51
N GLN A 538 -16.38 -16.92 12.68
CA GLN A 538 -15.34 -16.01 13.19
C GLN A 538 -13.92 -16.40 12.72
N HIS A 539 -13.78 -17.44 11.92
CA HIS A 539 -12.51 -17.98 11.46
C HIS A 539 -12.25 -17.62 10.00
N ALA A 540 -11.01 -17.40 9.64
CA ALA A 540 -10.57 -17.25 8.27
C ALA A 540 -9.26 -17.99 8.06
N LEU A 541 -9.22 -18.78 6.99
CA LEU A 541 -8.01 -19.42 6.48
C LEU A 541 -7.61 -18.76 5.17
N SER A 542 -6.33 -18.58 4.94
CA SER A 542 -5.78 -18.08 3.69
C SER A 542 -4.57 -18.89 3.28
N LEU A 543 -4.46 -19.14 1.99
CA LEU A 543 -3.29 -19.72 1.33
C LEU A 543 -2.85 -18.75 0.26
N SER A 544 -1.59 -18.36 0.28
CA SER A 544 -0.97 -17.54 -0.76
C SER A 544 0.21 -18.28 -1.34
N ALA A 545 0.29 -18.35 -2.65
CA ALA A 545 1.45 -18.88 -3.36
C ALA A 545 1.89 -17.86 -4.39
N SER A 546 3.19 -17.62 -4.54
CA SER A 546 3.71 -16.80 -5.61
C SER A 546 4.93 -17.42 -6.27
N TYR A 547 5.11 -17.09 -7.54
CA TYR A 547 6.30 -17.40 -8.32
C TYR A 547 6.81 -16.15 -8.99
N ARG A 548 8.09 -15.82 -8.78
CA ARG A 548 8.79 -14.68 -9.36
C ARG A 548 9.94 -15.16 -10.22
N HIS A 549 9.98 -14.67 -11.43
CA HIS A 549 11.12 -14.82 -12.31
C HIS A 549 11.76 -13.47 -12.59
N HIS A 550 12.97 -13.26 -12.09
CA HIS A 550 13.78 -12.08 -12.35
C HIS A 550 14.71 -12.35 -13.52
N ALA A 551 14.56 -11.61 -14.60
CA ALA A 551 15.53 -11.61 -15.69
C ALA A 551 16.47 -10.42 -15.55
N GLN A 552 17.75 -10.60 -15.90
CA GLN A 552 18.81 -9.60 -15.72
C GLN A 552 18.92 -9.13 -14.25
N LEU A 553 18.85 -10.08 -13.31
CA LEU A 553 18.89 -9.82 -11.88
C LEU A 553 20.09 -8.93 -11.52
N ILE A 554 19.83 -7.77 -10.92
CA ILE A 554 20.86 -6.89 -10.39
C ILE A 554 21.19 -7.31 -8.97
N ALA A 555 22.44 -7.67 -8.71
CA ALA A 555 22.88 -8.05 -7.38
C ALA A 555 24.25 -7.48 -7.04
N ALA A 556 24.47 -7.24 -5.74
CA ALA A 556 25.76 -6.88 -5.22
C ALA A 556 26.68 -8.11 -5.15
N HIS A 557 27.94 -7.95 -5.50
CA HIS A 557 28.97 -8.97 -5.35
C HIS A 557 30.29 -8.37 -4.86
N LEU A 558 31.08 -9.20 -4.17
CA LEU A 558 32.40 -8.83 -3.68
C LEU A 558 33.43 -8.96 -4.81
N MET A 559 34.23 -7.92 -5.05
CA MET A 559 35.30 -7.93 -6.05
C MET A 559 36.62 -8.37 -5.47
N GLU A 560 36.99 -7.89 -4.31
CA GLU A 560 38.29 -8.17 -3.69
C GLU A 560 38.18 -8.70 -2.27
N PRO A 561 38.98 -9.73 -1.90
CA PRO A 561 38.91 -10.35 -0.59
C PRO A 561 39.58 -9.55 0.53
N THR A 562 40.46 -8.63 0.23
CA THR A 562 41.25 -7.84 1.21
C THR A 562 40.56 -6.57 1.65
N ILE A 563 39.80 -5.96 0.76
CA ILE A 563 38.88 -4.86 1.03
C ILE A 563 37.54 -5.37 0.56
N ASN A 564 36.52 -5.29 1.40
CA ASN A 564 35.15 -5.67 1.01
C ASN A 564 34.63 -4.69 -0.03
N GLN A 565 35.13 -4.79 -1.24
CA GLN A 565 34.68 -4.00 -2.35
C GLN A 565 33.40 -4.62 -2.92
N LEU A 566 32.28 -3.99 -2.63
CA LEU A 566 30.98 -4.35 -3.20
C LEU A 566 30.79 -3.60 -4.52
N THR A 567 30.42 -4.31 -5.54
CA THR A 567 29.93 -3.73 -6.81
C THR A 567 28.65 -4.41 -7.23
N PHE A 568 28.03 -3.92 -8.29
CA PHE A 568 26.76 -4.44 -8.79
C PHE A 568 26.94 -4.99 -10.20
N ALA A 569 26.19 -6.06 -10.50
CA ALA A 569 26.17 -6.63 -11.85
C ALA A 569 24.81 -7.23 -12.15
N ASN A 570 24.49 -7.38 -13.44
CA ASN A 570 23.42 -8.26 -13.88
C ASN A 570 23.96 -9.70 -13.83
N VAL A 571 23.62 -10.45 -12.79
CA VAL A 571 24.27 -11.72 -12.45
C VAL A 571 23.62 -12.94 -13.09
N GLY A 572 22.54 -12.75 -13.81
CA GLY A 572 21.79 -13.83 -14.46
C GLY A 572 20.29 -13.74 -14.20
N SER A 573 19.64 -14.86 -13.89
CA SER A 573 18.22 -14.90 -13.55
C SER A 573 17.98 -15.46 -12.15
N GLY A 574 16.88 -15.01 -11.53
CA GLY A 574 16.43 -15.49 -10.22
C GLY A 574 15.03 -16.06 -10.31
N HIS A 575 14.80 -17.16 -9.59
CA HIS A 575 13.50 -17.80 -9.43
C HIS A 575 13.19 -17.87 -7.94
N LEU A 576 12.08 -17.28 -7.55
CA LEU A 576 11.60 -17.31 -6.17
C LEU A 576 10.18 -17.86 -6.16
N SER A 577 9.94 -18.86 -5.32
CA SER A 577 8.60 -19.39 -5.08
C SER A 577 8.29 -19.31 -3.61
N ASP A 578 7.15 -18.80 -3.24
CA ASP A 578 6.69 -18.76 -1.85
C ASP A 578 5.31 -19.41 -1.70
N LEU A 579 5.11 -20.03 -0.56
CA LEU A 579 3.83 -20.57 -0.12
C LEU A 579 3.61 -20.17 1.31
N THR A 580 2.55 -19.44 1.60
CA THR A 580 2.21 -18.96 2.94
C THR A 580 0.79 -19.37 3.31
N LEU A 581 0.64 -19.99 4.48
CA LEU A 581 -0.63 -20.32 5.11
C LEU A 581 -0.89 -19.32 6.23
N GLY A 582 -2.07 -18.71 6.24
CA GLY A 582 -2.53 -17.80 7.28
C GLY A 582 -3.81 -18.31 7.93
N TYR A 583 -3.88 -18.17 9.24
CA TYR A 583 -5.07 -18.40 10.04
C TYR A 583 -5.38 -17.17 10.88
N ARG A 584 -6.66 -16.83 10.92
CA ARG A 584 -7.15 -15.76 11.75
C ARG A 584 -8.45 -16.17 12.41
N SER A 585 -8.60 -15.82 13.67
CA SER A 585 -9.83 -16.04 14.40
C SER A 585 -10.08 -14.98 15.45
N ARG A 586 -11.33 -14.90 15.87
CA ARG A 586 -11.77 -14.15 17.03
C ARG A 586 -12.53 -15.08 17.96
N PHE A 587 -12.25 -14.97 19.24
CA PHE A 587 -12.81 -15.78 20.29
C PHE A 587 -13.35 -14.87 21.40
N LEU A 588 -14.14 -15.43 22.32
CA LEU A 588 -14.61 -14.76 23.52
C LEU A 588 -15.35 -13.43 23.18
N ASP A 589 -16.36 -13.49 22.31
CA ASP A 589 -17.13 -12.32 21.87
C ASP A 589 -16.23 -11.18 21.35
N ASP A 590 -15.33 -11.53 20.43
CA ASP A 590 -14.34 -10.64 19.80
C ASP A 590 -13.25 -10.07 20.71
N ARG A 591 -13.19 -10.51 21.97
CA ARG A 591 -12.17 -10.04 22.93
C ARG A 591 -10.79 -10.58 22.65
N LEU A 592 -10.68 -11.84 22.19
CA LEU A 592 -9.39 -12.46 21.83
C LEU A 592 -9.25 -12.56 20.32
N GLY A 593 -8.35 -11.79 19.76
CA GLY A 593 -7.93 -11.88 18.36
C GLY A 593 -6.65 -12.71 18.23
N VAL A 594 -6.65 -13.64 17.28
CA VAL A 594 -5.50 -14.50 16.97
C VAL A 594 -5.23 -14.43 15.48
N LYS A 595 -3.99 -14.15 15.10
CA LYS A 595 -3.48 -14.29 13.74
C LYS A 595 -2.23 -15.15 13.78
N LEU A 596 -2.16 -16.13 12.92
CA LEU A 596 -1.00 -17.00 12.76
C LEU A 596 -0.67 -17.09 11.28
N TYR A 597 0.60 -17.13 10.94
CA TYR A 597 1.04 -17.42 9.59
C TYR A 597 2.31 -18.26 9.61
N THR A 598 2.43 -19.10 8.60
CA THR A 598 3.66 -19.86 8.34
C THR A 598 3.83 -20.00 6.84
N GLY A 599 5.06 -20.02 6.38
CA GLY A 599 5.36 -20.11 4.97
C GLY A 599 6.73 -20.70 4.70
N ILE A 600 6.89 -21.13 3.47
CA ILE A 600 8.16 -21.61 2.90
C ILE A 600 8.47 -20.80 1.66
N VAL A 601 9.73 -20.46 1.49
CA VAL A 601 10.24 -19.77 0.31
C VAL A 601 11.36 -20.62 -0.29
N TYR A 602 11.30 -20.82 -1.60
CA TYR A 602 12.34 -21.45 -2.38
C TYR A 602 13.00 -20.42 -3.28
N SER A 603 14.32 -20.29 -3.21
CA SER A 603 15.12 -19.40 -4.04
C SER A 603 16.09 -20.18 -4.88
N ALA A 604 16.15 -19.90 -6.18
CA ALA A 604 17.12 -20.47 -7.10
C ALA A 604 17.65 -19.38 -8.03
N TYR A 605 18.98 -19.23 -8.08
CA TYR A 605 19.63 -18.24 -8.93
C TYR A 605 20.47 -18.95 -10.00
N LEU A 606 20.12 -18.72 -11.26
CA LEU A 606 20.85 -19.21 -12.43
C LEU A 606 21.86 -18.15 -12.85
N LEU A 607 23.12 -18.35 -12.46
CA LEU A 607 24.17 -17.34 -12.59
C LEU A 607 24.84 -17.42 -13.96
N GLU A 608 25.22 -16.27 -14.49
CA GLU A 608 26.16 -16.17 -15.61
C GLU A 608 27.52 -16.79 -15.24
N HIS A 609 28.28 -17.26 -16.24
CA HIS A 609 29.51 -18.02 -16.02
C HIS A 609 30.51 -17.31 -15.09
N THR A 610 30.64 -16.01 -15.21
CA THR A 610 31.54 -15.15 -14.40
C THR A 610 31.22 -15.13 -12.92
N PHE A 611 29.95 -15.34 -12.56
CA PHE A 611 29.47 -15.28 -11.17
C PHE A 611 29.25 -16.67 -10.53
N ARG A 612 29.52 -17.75 -11.27
CA ARG A 612 29.35 -19.13 -10.74
C ARG A 612 30.42 -19.43 -9.70
N PRO A 613 30.06 -20.03 -8.55
CA PRO A 613 31.04 -20.54 -7.60
C PRO A 613 31.92 -21.61 -8.25
N GLN A 614 33.21 -21.65 -7.92
CA GLN A 614 34.12 -22.69 -8.44
C GLN A 614 33.79 -24.10 -7.92
N THR A 615 33.15 -24.20 -6.77
CA THR A 615 32.80 -25.46 -6.15
C THR A 615 31.36 -25.85 -6.46
N ARG A 616 31.15 -26.89 -7.25
CA ARG A 616 29.93 -27.66 -7.48
C ARG A 616 28.61 -26.86 -7.45
N GLY A 617 28.13 -26.47 -8.60
CA GLY A 617 26.74 -26.04 -8.79
C GLY A 617 26.58 -24.84 -9.70
N ARG A 618 25.68 -24.95 -10.67
CA ARG A 618 25.31 -23.87 -11.60
C ARG A 618 24.41 -22.81 -10.98
N SER A 619 23.97 -23.01 -9.74
CA SER A 619 22.95 -22.20 -9.10
C SER A 619 23.19 -22.08 -7.59
N SER A 620 22.79 -20.96 -7.02
CA SER A 620 22.59 -20.80 -5.58
C SER A 620 21.14 -21.15 -5.27
N ILE A 621 20.92 -22.18 -4.47
CA ILE A 621 19.59 -22.72 -4.16
C ILE A 621 19.41 -22.73 -2.65
N GLY A 622 18.26 -22.31 -2.18
CA GLY A 622 17.95 -22.33 -0.76
C GLY A 622 16.46 -22.42 -0.45
N TRP A 623 16.17 -22.98 0.71
CA TRP A 623 14.85 -23.01 1.32
C TRP A 623 14.83 -22.13 2.54
N GLU A 624 13.76 -21.37 2.67
CA GLU A 624 13.49 -20.51 3.82
C GLU A 624 12.15 -20.90 4.45
N VAL A 625 12.09 -20.84 5.77
CA VAL A 625 10.84 -20.99 6.52
C VAL A 625 10.57 -19.68 7.24
N GLN A 626 9.37 -19.19 7.15
CA GLN A 626 8.93 -18.01 7.87
C GLN A 626 7.67 -18.31 8.66
N GLY A 627 7.49 -17.63 9.77
CA GLY A 627 6.29 -17.79 10.55
C GLY A 627 6.16 -16.75 11.63
N GLY A 628 4.96 -16.59 12.11
CA GLY A 628 4.70 -15.65 13.18
C GLY A 628 3.25 -15.65 13.62
N GLY A 629 2.97 -14.82 14.60
CA GLY A 629 1.63 -14.65 15.11
C GLY A 629 1.43 -13.32 15.82
N GLU A 630 0.20 -12.89 15.85
CA GLU A 630 -0.28 -11.76 16.64
C GLU A 630 -1.45 -12.23 17.51
N PHE A 631 -1.38 -11.91 18.80
CA PHE A 631 -2.42 -12.15 19.77
C PHE A 631 -2.83 -10.80 20.35
N SER A 632 -4.11 -10.54 20.41
CA SER A 632 -4.66 -9.34 21.05
C SER A 632 -5.82 -9.72 21.96
N TYR A 633 -5.79 -9.26 23.19
CA TYR A 633 -6.84 -9.54 24.18
C TYR A 633 -7.33 -8.26 24.81
N SER A 634 -8.62 -7.96 24.60
CA SER A 634 -9.29 -6.80 25.16
C SER A 634 -10.17 -7.20 26.33
N LEU A 635 -9.96 -6.58 27.47
CA LEU A 635 -10.79 -6.74 28.67
C LEU A 635 -11.83 -5.61 28.75
N PRO A 636 -12.93 -5.81 29.47
CA PRO A 636 -13.77 -4.72 29.95
C PRO A 636 -12.93 -3.64 30.63
N GLU A 637 -13.43 -2.43 30.75
CA GLU A 637 -12.73 -1.32 31.38
C GLU A 637 -11.52 -0.77 30.59
N GLY A 638 -11.36 -1.12 29.31
CA GLY A 638 -10.38 -0.50 28.41
C GLY A 638 -8.94 -1.02 28.54
N TRP A 639 -8.73 -2.24 29.05
CA TRP A 639 -7.43 -2.92 28.97
C TRP A 639 -7.26 -3.62 27.62
N LEU A 640 -6.07 -3.50 27.03
CA LEU A 640 -5.67 -4.23 25.84
C LEU A 640 -4.28 -4.83 26.04
N PHE A 641 -4.15 -6.11 25.76
CA PHE A 641 -2.89 -6.85 25.74
C PHE A 641 -2.59 -7.24 24.30
N ASP A 642 -1.36 -7.05 23.87
CA ASP A 642 -0.88 -7.48 22.58
C ASP A 642 0.44 -8.24 22.69
N LEU A 643 0.57 -9.28 21.89
CA LEU A 643 1.79 -10.08 21.73
C LEU A 643 1.96 -10.36 20.25
N SER A 644 3.14 -10.08 19.72
CA SER A 644 3.53 -10.48 18.38
C SER A 644 4.88 -11.19 18.39
N ALA A 645 5.00 -12.22 17.58
CA ALA A 645 6.23 -12.93 17.36
C ALA A 645 6.41 -13.17 15.85
N SER A 646 7.64 -13.02 15.36
CA SER A 646 8.00 -13.34 13.99
C SER A 646 9.36 -14.01 13.91
N TYR A 647 9.49 -14.94 12.98
CA TYR A 647 10.71 -15.68 12.71
C TYR A 647 10.88 -15.87 11.21
N HIS A 648 12.09 -15.70 10.74
CA HIS A 648 12.54 -16.05 9.40
C HIS A 648 13.78 -16.93 9.52
N SER A 649 13.74 -18.11 8.93
CA SER A 649 14.92 -18.96 8.77
C SER A 649 15.95 -18.28 7.86
N PRO A 650 17.13 -18.85 7.68
CA PRO A 650 18.13 -18.25 6.81
C PRO A 650 17.58 -17.88 5.45
N ARG A 651 17.66 -16.60 5.08
CA ARG A 651 17.27 -16.08 3.79
C ARG A 651 18.43 -16.22 2.79
N TYR A 652 18.15 -16.85 1.67
CA TYR A 652 19.13 -17.01 0.60
C TYR A 652 19.00 -15.89 -0.42
N LEU A 653 20.05 -15.07 -0.51
CA LEU A 653 20.24 -14.06 -1.54
C LEU A 653 21.35 -14.55 -2.48
N PHE A 654 21.52 -13.90 -3.62
CA PHE A 654 22.45 -14.31 -4.68
C PHE A 654 23.80 -14.86 -4.17
N SER A 655 24.56 -14.14 -3.38
CA SER A 655 25.86 -14.59 -2.83
C SER A 655 25.86 -14.62 -1.31
N ARG A 656 24.72 -14.46 -0.67
CA ARG A 656 24.58 -14.20 0.74
C ARG A 656 23.46 -15.03 1.36
N ARG A 657 23.74 -15.61 2.51
CA ARG A 657 22.74 -16.21 3.39
C ARG A 657 22.60 -15.33 4.62
N ARG A 658 21.39 -14.87 4.91
CA ARG A 658 21.10 -14.03 6.06
C ARG A 658 20.21 -14.78 7.06
N THR A 659 20.62 -14.85 8.31
CA THR A 659 19.87 -15.42 9.41
C THR A 659 19.52 -14.30 10.39
N THR A 660 18.28 -14.28 10.87
CA THR A 660 17.83 -13.35 11.92
C THR A 660 17.27 -14.15 13.08
N SER A 661 17.51 -13.73 14.31
CA SER A 661 16.87 -14.32 15.48
C SER A 661 15.37 -13.96 15.54
N PRO A 662 14.52 -14.76 16.21
CA PRO A 662 13.10 -14.46 16.38
C PRO A 662 12.90 -13.10 17.06
N LEU A 663 11.98 -12.29 16.55
CA LEU A 663 11.61 -11.01 17.15
C LEU A 663 10.28 -11.16 17.89
N ILE A 664 10.28 -10.80 19.17
CA ILE A 664 9.09 -10.78 20.02
C ILE A 664 8.81 -9.35 20.46
N GLN A 665 7.54 -8.97 20.47
CA GLN A 665 7.05 -7.71 21.01
C GLN A 665 5.81 -7.99 21.84
N MET A 666 5.68 -7.33 22.99
CA MET A 666 4.51 -7.44 23.85
C MET A 666 4.11 -6.06 24.37
N GLY A 667 2.81 -5.88 24.58
CA GLY A 667 2.27 -4.62 25.03
C GLY A 667 1.08 -4.78 25.97
N VAL A 668 0.94 -3.83 26.85
CA VAL A 668 -0.24 -3.63 27.70
C VAL A 668 -0.65 -2.18 27.60
N GLN A 669 -1.92 -1.94 27.37
CA GLN A 669 -2.48 -0.61 27.25
C GLN A 669 -3.71 -0.49 28.14
N LYS A 670 -3.89 0.68 28.75
CA LYS A 670 -5.08 1.01 29.55
C LYS A 670 -5.63 2.35 29.07
N GLN A 671 -6.93 2.37 28.80
CA GLN A 671 -7.66 3.59 28.43
C GLN A 671 -8.35 4.18 29.66
N PHE A 672 -8.29 5.51 29.75
CA PHE A 672 -8.91 6.33 30.79
C PHE A 672 -9.71 7.46 30.14
N LEU A 673 -10.53 8.14 30.93
CA LEU A 673 -11.30 9.31 30.49
C LEU A 673 -12.14 9.05 29.22
N ASP A 674 -12.87 7.95 29.19
CA ASP A 674 -13.68 7.52 28.04
C ASP A 674 -12.87 7.38 26.73
N GLY A 675 -11.60 6.91 26.84
CA GLY A 675 -10.72 6.71 25.72
C GLY A 675 -9.91 7.94 25.30
N ARG A 676 -10.02 9.06 26.01
CA ARG A 676 -9.24 10.28 25.74
C ARG A 676 -7.78 10.15 26.17
N LEU A 677 -7.50 9.40 27.21
CA LEU A 677 -6.16 9.16 27.71
C LEU A 677 -5.85 7.66 27.61
N GLU A 678 -4.74 7.32 26.99
CA GLU A 678 -4.21 5.95 26.93
C GLU A 678 -2.81 5.93 27.53
N VAL A 679 -2.56 4.98 28.40
CA VAL A 679 -1.24 4.67 28.94
C VAL A 679 -0.85 3.28 28.44
N SER A 680 0.35 3.14 27.91
CA SER A 680 0.86 1.88 27.36
C SER A 680 2.25 1.54 27.89
N LEU A 681 2.47 0.26 28.12
CA LEU A 681 3.77 -0.32 28.40
C LEU A 681 4.08 -1.33 27.31
N ARG A 682 5.22 -1.20 26.62
CA ARG A 682 5.64 -2.09 25.54
C ARG A 682 7.04 -2.60 25.76
N ALA A 683 7.24 -3.89 25.54
CA ALA A 683 8.54 -4.53 25.53
C ALA A 683 8.85 -5.02 24.11
N LYS A 684 10.05 -4.68 23.62
CA LYS A 684 10.56 -5.09 22.31
C LYS A 684 11.82 -5.90 22.51
N ALA A 685 11.94 -7.02 21.77
CA ALA A 685 13.09 -7.92 21.82
C ALA A 685 13.47 -8.37 23.25
N PRO A 686 12.49 -8.84 24.08
CA PRO A 686 12.78 -9.23 25.44
C PRO A 686 13.86 -10.31 25.46
N PHE A 687 14.77 -10.22 26.42
CA PHE A 687 15.88 -11.16 26.60
C PHE A 687 16.82 -11.30 25.39
N GLY A 688 16.97 -10.23 24.56
CA GLY A 688 17.84 -10.23 23.38
C GLY A 688 17.26 -10.97 22.16
N LEU A 689 16.01 -11.40 22.22
CA LEU A 689 15.34 -12.04 21.08
C LEU A 689 15.09 -11.01 19.96
N GLY A 690 15.61 -11.29 18.75
CA GLY A 690 15.54 -10.39 17.60
C GLY A 690 16.77 -9.50 17.41
N GLU A 691 17.76 -9.59 18.26
CA GLU A 691 18.95 -8.71 18.24
C GLU A 691 20.08 -9.20 17.31
N GLN A 692 20.07 -10.47 16.96
CA GLN A 692 21.17 -11.06 16.18
C GLN A 692 20.83 -11.19 14.70
N VAL A 693 21.72 -10.72 13.85
CA VAL A 693 21.72 -10.94 12.40
C VAL A 693 23.06 -11.53 12.01
N GLN A 694 23.03 -12.68 11.34
CA GLN A 694 24.21 -13.32 10.79
C GLN A 694 24.11 -13.34 9.27
N GLU A 695 25.12 -12.83 8.59
CA GLU A 695 25.24 -12.82 7.15
C GLU A 695 26.45 -13.64 6.73
N TYR A 696 26.22 -14.66 5.92
CA TYR A 696 27.24 -15.51 5.37
C TYR A 696 27.38 -15.25 3.88
N TYR A 697 28.56 -14.77 3.46
CA TYR A 697 28.92 -14.53 2.07
C TYR A 697 29.78 -15.67 1.56
N ARG A 698 29.42 -16.23 0.41
CA ARG A 698 30.21 -17.25 -0.29
C ARG A 698 30.30 -16.91 -1.75
N GLN A 699 31.51 -16.63 -2.19
CA GLN A 699 31.83 -16.43 -3.60
C GLN A 699 32.99 -17.35 -3.99
N ARG A 700 33.34 -17.30 -5.27
CA ARG A 700 34.27 -18.20 -5.95
C ARG A 700 35.50 -18.60 -5.13
N LEU A 701 36.18 -17.67 -4.50
CA LEU A 701 37.41 -17.88 -3.71
C LEU A 701 37.31 -17.33 -2.29
N HIS A 702 36.16 -16.76 -1.92
CA HIS A 702 36.03 -15.99 -0.70
C HIS A 702 34.84 -16.47 0.14
N GLN A 703 35.10 -16.66 1.42
CA GLN A 703 34.08 -17.03 2.40
C GLN A 703 34.17 -16.09 3.60
N GLN A 704 33.09 -15.41 3.91
CA GLN A 704 33.05 -14.44 4.97
C GLN A 704 31.75 -14.57 5.77
N THR A 705 31.84 -14.44 7.08
CA THR A 705 30.68 -14.37 7.97
C THR A 705 30.70 -13.02 8.69
N LYS A 706 29.59 -12.28 8.58
CA LYS A 706 29.35 -11.04 9.31
C LYS A 706 28.26 -11.30 10.34
N GLU A 707 28.54 -11.11 11.59
CA GLU A 707 27.59 -11.18 12.69
C GLU A 707 27.34 -9.78 13.22
N VAL A 708 26.07 -9.39 13.32
CA VAL A 708 25.67 -8.09 13.87
C VAL A 708 24.74 -8.34 15.03
N HIS A 709 25.08 -7.82 16.18
CA HIS A 709 24.25 -7.82 17.37
C HIS A 709 23.69 -6.42 17.59
N TYR A 710 22.36 -6.30 17.56
CA TYR A 710 21.67 -5.04 17.84
C TYR A 710 21.14 -5.07 19.27
N SER A 711 21.40 -4.04 20.05
CA SER A 711 20.80 -3.89 21.37
C SER A 711 19.36 -3.37 21.24
N LEU A 712 18.42 -4.23 20.80
CA LEU A 712 17.02 -3.85 20.59
C LEU A 712 16.15 -3.99 21.84
N TRP A 713 16.63 -4.72 22.88
CA TRP A 713 15.90 -4.92 24.13
C TRP A 713 15.53 -3.58 24.76
N ASN A 714 14.25 -3.29 24.82
CA ASN A 714 13.74 -2.08 25.46
C ASN A 714 12.35 -2.30 26.05
N VAL A 715 12.07 -1.62 27.13
CA VAL A 715 10.73 -1.44 27.69
C VAL A 715 10.41 0.04 27.55
N SER A 716 9.28 0.37 26.97
CA SER A 716 8.88 1.75 26.76
C SER A 716 7.52 2.04 27.40
N LEU A 717 7.42 3.19 28.05
CA LEU A 717 6.19 3.77 28.56
C LEU A 717 5.65 4.77 27.53
N GLY A 718 4.38 4.65 27.17
CA GLY A 718 3.70 5.53 26.25
C GLY A 718 2.49 6.19 26.89
N ILE A 719 2.25 7.45 26.55
CA ILE A 719 1.06 8.21 26.92
C ILE A 719 0.49 8.81 25.65
N SER A 720 -0.80 8.58 25.41
CA SER A 720 -1.53 9.17 24.28
C SER A 720 -2.74 9.92 24.80
N TYR A 721 -2.90 11.16 24.33
CA TYR A 721 -4.03 12.02 24.72
C TYR A 721 -4.76 12.52 23.47
N HIS A 722 -6.10 12.45 23.51
CA HIS A 722 -7.00 12.86 22.44
C HIS A 722 -7.85 14.04 22.88
N LEU A 723 -7.70 15.16 22.19
CA LEU A 723 -8.57 16.32 22.31
C LEU A 723 -9.60 16.28 21.17
N ASN A 724 -10.87 16.37 21.51
CA ASN A 724 -11.94 16.53 20.54
C ASN A 724 -12.86 17.66 21.00
N GLN A 725 -12.89 18.76 20.22
CA GLN A 725 -13.82 19.89 20.43
C GLN A 725 -14.68 20.02 19.18
N GLY A 726 -15.97 19.73 19.30
CA GLY A 726 -16.95 19.85 18.23
C GLY A 726 -18.31 19.29 18.64
N ASN A 727 -19.34 19.59 17.88
CA ASN A 727 -20.67 19.05 18.12
C ASN A 727 -20.69 17.56 17.74
N GLU A 728 -20.86 16.68 18.71
CA GLU A 728 -20.94 15.22 18.53
C GLU A 728 -22.18 14.72 17.80
N LYS A 729 -23.09 15.60 17.38
CA LYS A 729 -24.30 15.16 16.67
C LYS A 729 -23.92 14.76 15.23
N PRO A 730 -24.11 13.49 14.85
CA PRO A 730 -23.93 13.08 13.47
C PRO A 730 -24.97 13.81 12.59
N LYS A 731 -24.53 14.80 11.82
CA LYS A 731 -25.34 15.35 10.74
C LYS A 731 -25.35 14.36 9.58
N PRO A 732 -26.44 14.33 8.78
CA PRO A 732 -26.50 13.50 7.60
C PRO A 732 -25.27 13.81 6.73
N GLN A 733 -24.50 12.76 6.40
CA GLN A 733 -23.29 12.87 5.59
C GLN A 733 -23.71 13.38 4.21
N LEU A 734 -23.16 14.49 3.78
CA LEU A 734 -23.14 14.84 2.37
C LEU A 734 -22.48 13.69 1.61
N PRO A 735 -22.94 13.36 0.40
CA PRO A 735 -22.30 12.31 -0.40
C PRO A 735 -20.82 12.64 -0.48
N THR A 736 -19.98 11.73 -0.01
CA THR A 736 -18.53 11.86 -0.13
C THR A 736 -18.20 11.92 -1.62
N LEU A 737 -17.28 12.78 -2.01
CA LEU A 737 -16.74 12.83 -3.39
C LEU A 737 -16.12 11.50 -3.83
N TYR A 738 -15.85 10.64 -2.86
CA TYR A 738 -15.64 9.22 -3.09
C TYR A 738 -16.97 8.51 -2.85
N PRO A 739 -17.83 8.33 -3.88
CA PRO A 739 -18.91 7.36 -3.73
C PRO A 739 -18.20 6.08 -3.38
N ASP A 740 -18.78 5.37 -2.49
CA ASP A 740 -18.39 4.04 -2.11
C ASP A 740 -18.35 3.19 -3.40
N HIS A 741 -17.20 3.20 -4.05
CA HIS A 741 -16.98 2.56 -5.36
C HIS A 741 -17.30 1.09 -5.35
N SER A 742 -17.36 0.54 -4.16
CA SER A 742 -17.68 -0.83 -3.89
C SER A 742 -19.18 -1.13 -3.89
N LEU A 743 -20.06 -0.13 -3.65
CA LEU A 743 -21.51 -0.36 -3.63
C LEU A 743 -22.11 -0.54 -5.03
N THR A 744 -21.57 0.14 -6.02
CA THR A 744 -22.25 0.26 -7.31
C THR A 744 -22.15 -0.95 -8.19
N ARG A 745 -21.13 -1.80 -8.09
CA ARG A 745 -20.92 -2.87 -9.06
C ARG A 745 -21.18 -4.27 -8.58
N ARG A 746 -20.72 -4.61 -7.41
CA ARG A 746 -20.84 -6.00 -6.93
C ARG A 746 -22.26 -6.34 -6.51
N ASP A 747 -22.93 -5.39 -5.85
CA ASP A 747 -24.32 -5.60 -5.44
C ASP A 747 -25.25 -5.67 -6.65
N MET A 748 -24.91 -5.00 -7.75
CA MET A 748 -25.64 -5.06 -9.01
C MET A 748 -25.39 -6.34 -9.82
N ARG A 749 -24.28 -7.04 -9.61
CA ARG A 749 -23.87 -8.18 -10.44
C ARG A 749 -23.95 -9.53 -9.76
N LEU A 750 -24.11 -9.56 -8.45
CA LEU A 750 -24.14 -10.80 -7.67
C LEU A 750 -25.54 -11.37 -7.47
N ARG A 751 -26.58 -10.73 -8.06
CA ARG A 751 -27.97 -11.20 -7.95
C ARG A 751 -28.56 -11.49 -9.35
#